data_72f9cd31158a2c1f988d6eb9a9f5574b
#
_entry.id   72f9cd31158a2c1f988d6eb9a9f5574b
#
_cell.length_a   1.000
_cell.length_b   1.000
_cell.length_c   1.000
_cell.angle_alpha   90.00
_cell.angle_beta   90.00
_cell.angle_gamma   90.00
#
_symmetry.space_group_name_H-M   'P 1'
#
loop_
_entity.id
_entity.type
_entity.pdbx_description
1 polymer ?
#
loop_
_entity_poly.entity_id
_entity_poly.type
_entity_poly.pdbx_seq_one_letter_code
_entity_poly.pdbx_strand_id
1 'polypeptide(L)'
;MAEQKHLCYNCFQERETQEGPCPYCGFDLADNEKKFPVALRAGTVLNDRYIIGRVLGQGGFGITYLALDTQLNAKVAIKEFLPNDIATRIGTTVSVAMDTKSEEFAYGAERFQEEARTLAKFIGNPNIAAVTSYFDENDTSYFVMDYIEGISFKTYIANHGGKISVEETLNVMIPVLRALTAVHAEGFIHRDVTPDNIYITKDGMVKLLDFGSARYSIGDKSKSLDVILKVGYAPKEQYIRRSRQGPFTDVYSCAACFYAAITGFLPPESLERLDEDTLVPISQCGIDIPEYLDKAILKGLAVQPEDRFQSAAEFLDAIESRQVVEVPVSGAAAAPAPEKKKVKPARIAAIAAAAVVVLGVGIAIGGGGSSGGDGGSSISEALAPKVTIAGQEFSAAEEFVELRDTTLTAADIAALQGMKNLRRIYFDNVAVENNDLSWAAQLKNLTELTFHGFSGEVDLTPVAGLTNLTELRIHSTQNGAGSGVYVKDLSVLSGLTQLEYLELEAPVLESLDGLEDMSALEELRLTIGPGLRDIGALSGLTELTSLQISNNGDYPYIRDLSPLSGLTQLKALEFWSYGIEDLGPLAGLTQLEELRIIGSEAAYTTTAPLSGLTQLRALSLPSMADPANYLDLSGLSNLTELTEFSFYGGVTSYAPLKNLTKLQSLSLMGNYYDGEGPGDLSAFSGLTRLTDLELSLSVNATDITPLGNLSDLRSLYLHTEGDRLHPGLKDIGPLSKLQDLQSLTINSRSITDLSPLRELTNLQTADIRAYGDAEITDWSPVEHVPNLIKG
;
A
#
# COMPACT_ATOMS: atom_id res chain seq x y z
N MET A 1 48.33 27.97 -19.52
CA MET A 1 47.49 27.21 -18.60
C MET A 1 46.41 26.59 -19.46
N ALA A 2 46.34 25.28 -19.55
CA ALA A 2 45.23 24.64 -20.26
C ALA A 2 43.93 24.97 -19.48
N GLU A 3 42.95 25.57 -20.16
CA GLU A 3 41.64 25.80 -19.59
C GLU A 3 41.07 24.46 -19.11
N GLN A 4 40.73 24.37 -17.83
CA GLN A 4 40.20 23.19 -17.23
C GLN A 4 38.74 23.07 -17.69
N LYS A 5 38.50 22.25 -18.71
CA LYS A 5 37.13 22.01 -19.22
C LYS A 5 36.33 21.28 -18.19
N HIS A 6 35.13 21.73 -17.94
CA HIS A 6 34.18 21.13 -17.01
C HIS A 6 33.13 20.30 -17.75
N LEU A 7 32.69 19.20 -17.21
CA LEU A 7 31.66 18.32 -17.79
C LEU A 7 30.28 18.67 -17.24
N CYS A 8 29.28 18.78 -18.09
CA CYS A 8 27.89 18.88 -17.64
C CYS A 8 27.37 17.49 -17.21
N TYR A 9 26.88 17.33 -16.00
CA TYR A 9 26.48 16.05 -15.45
C TYR A 9 25.04 15.58 -15.84
N ASN A 10 24.43 16.23 -16.84
CA ASN A 10 23.20 15.76 -17.49
C ASN A 10 23.41 15.42 -18.97
N CYS A 11 23.95 16.33 -19.77
CA CYS A 11 24.18 16.02 -21.18
C CYS A 11 25.58 15.47 -21.47
N PHE A 12 26.52 15.55 -20.54
CA PHE A 12 27.93 15.15 -20.61
C PHE A 12 28.73 15.90 -21.70
N GLN A 13 28.27 17.08 -22.07
CA GLN A 13 29.06 17.99 -22.94
C GLN A 13 30.03 18.83 -22.11
N GLU A 14 31.19 19.13 -22.70
CA GLU A 14 32.17 20.01 -22.10
C GLU A 14 31.64 21.46 -22.05
N ARG A 15 31.88 22.15 -20.94
CA ARG A 15 31.48 23.54 -20.69
C ARG A 15 32.63 24.33 -20.05
N GLU A 16 32.60 25.62 -20.19
CA GLU A 16 33.69 26.52 -19.73
C GLU A 16 33.69 26.69 -18.21
N THR A 17 32.53 26.70 -17.57
CA THR A 17 32.37 26.86 -16.11
C THR A 17 31.41 25.79 -15.55
N GLN A 18 31.56 25.45 -14.27
CA GLN A 18 30.58 24.60 -13.52
C GLN A 18 29.42 25.44 -12.94
N GLU A 19 29.56 26.74 -12.86
CA GLU A 19 28.57 27.60 -12.23
C GLU A 19 27.36 27.86 -13.17
N GLY A 20 26.18 27.89 -12.58
CA GLY A 20 24.91 28.15 -13.25
C GLY A 20 24.41 27.05 -14.20
N PRO A 21 23.25 27.28 -14.86
CA PRO A 21 22.65 26.32 -15.77
C PRO A 21 23.53 25.99 -16.99
N CYS A 22 23.52 24.72 -17.41
CA CYS A 22 24.24 24.28 -18.60
C CYS A 22 23.67 24.95 -19.87
N PRO A 23 24.53 25.58 -20.71
CA PRO A 23 24.07 26.29 -21.91
C PRO A 23 23.46 25.37 -22.99
N TYR A 24 23.72 24.04 -22.91
CA TYR A 24 23.23 23.06 -23.88
C TYR A 24 21.92 22.39 -23.46
N CYS A 25 21.69 22.19 -22.15
CA CYS A 25 20.54 21.42 -21.67
C CYS A 25 19.80 22.03 -20.48
N GLY A 26 20.20 23.19 -20.01
CA GLY A 26 19.56 23.91 -18.90
C GLY A 26 19.78 23.30 -17.50
N PHE A 27 20.49 22.19 -17.37
CA PHE A 27 20.71 21.53 -16.08
C PHE A 27 21.54 22.39 -15.13
N ASP A 28 21.04 22.58 -13.91
CA ASP A 28 21.79 23.25 -12.83
C ASP A 28 22.22 22.19 -11.80
N LEU A 29 23.53 22.19 -11.50
CA LEU A 29 24.13 21.25 -10.57
C LEU A 29 23.72 21.54 -9.12
N ALA A 30 23.67 22.82 -8.75
CA ALA A 30 23.36 23.25 -7.39
C ALA A 30 21.91 22.87 -7.02
N ASP A 31 20.98 23.04 -7.95
CA ASP A 31 19.58 22.62 -7.76
C ASP A 31 19.45 21.10 -7.58
N ASN A 32 20.20 20.33 -8.37
CA ASN A 32 20.20 18.87 -8.22
C ASN A 32 20.76 18.43 -6.85
N GLU A 33 21.88 19.02 -6.39
CA GLU A 33 22.48 18.69 -5.10
C GLU A 33 21.60 19.13 -3.92
N LYS A 34 20.91 20.26 -4.05
CA LYS A 34 19.97 20.75 -3.04
C LYS A 34 18.75 19.84 -2.93
N LYS A 35 18.23 19.36 -4.05
CA LYS A 35 17.05 18.49 -4.11
C LYS A 35 17.33 17.09 -3.56
N PHE A 36 18.56 16.59 -3.70
CA PHE A 36 18.93 15.23 -3.33
C PHE A 36 20.18 15.21 -2.42
N PRO A 37 20.05 15.66 -1.16
CA PRO A 37 21.20 15.87 -0.28
C PRO A 37 21.95 14.59 0.11
N VAL A 38 21.27 13.44 0.09
CA VAL A 38 21.86 12.13 0.42
C VAL A 38 22.40 11.38 -0.80
N ALA A 39 22.22 11.92 -2.00
CA ALA A 39 22.73 11.30 -3.21
C ALA A 39 24.27 11.44 -3.34
N LEU A 40 24.87 10.57 -4.14
CA LEU A 40 26.26 10.76 -4.54
C LEU A 40 26.39 12.09 -5.31
N ARG A 41 27.47 12.82 -5.05
CA ARG A 41 27.76 14.06 -5.79
C ARG A 41 28.00 13.74 -7.25
N ALA A 42 27.47 14.58 -8.11
CA ALA A 42 27.74 14.48 -9.54
C ALA A 42 29.25 14.63 -9.81
N GLY A 43 29.78 13.79 -10.68
CA GLY A 43 31.22 13.70 -10.94
C GLY A 43 31.93 12.59 -10.13
N THR A 44 31.27 11.98 -9.14
CA THR A 44 31.79 10.77 -8.48
C THR A 44 32.01 9.67 -9.52
N VAL A 45 33.13 8.98 -9.44
CA VAL A 45 33.45 7.86 -10.33
C VAL A 45 33.19 6.56 -9.57
N LEU A 46 32.37 5.70 -10.13
CA LEU A 46 32.09 4.35 -9.60
C LEU A 46 32.75 3.28 -10.47
N ASN A 47 33.27 2.25 -9.84
CA ASN A 47 33.90 1.10 -10.47
C ASN A 47 34.98 1.51 -11.52
N ASP A 48 35.71 2.58 -11.26
CA ASP A 48 36.72 3.18 -12.17
C ASP A 48 36.20 3.39 -13.62
N ARG A 49 34.91 3.45 -13.84
CA ARG A 49 34.29 3.42 -15.16
C ARG A 49 33.14 4.42 -15.33
N TYR A 50 32.31 4.56 -14.32
CA TYR A 50 31.04 5.30 -14.46
C TYR A 50 31.13 6.66 -13.77
N ILE A 51 31.00 7.73 -14.52
CA ILE A 51 30.91 9.10 -13.97
C ILE A 51 29.46 9.39 -13.64
N ILE A 52 29.14 9.54 -12.35
CA ILE A 52 27.81 9.90 -11.87
C ILE A 52 27.39 11.28 -12.35
N GLY A 53 26.20 11.37 -12.90
CA GLY A 53 25.53 12.60 -13.32
C GLY A 53 24.42 13.00 -12.35
N ARG A 54 23.33 13.55 -12.92
CA ARG A 54 22.16 13.94 -12.13
C ARG A 54 21.42 12.75 -11.56
N VAL A 55 20.68 12.98 -10.48
CA VAL A 55 19.68 12.02 -9.98
C VAL A 55 18.52 11.95 -10.97
N LEU A 56 18.11 10.71 -11.31
CA LEU A 56 16.94 10.43 -12.12
C LEU A 56 15.70 10.25 -11.24
N GLY A 57 15.88 9.63 -10.05
CA GLY A 57 14.83 9.40 -9.08
C GLY A 57 15.41 8.90 -7.76
N GLN A 58 14.68 9.15 -6.68
CA GLN A 58 14.96 8.63 -5.34
C GLN A 58 13.68 7.98 -4.81
N GLY A 59 13.82 6.77 -4.27
CA GLY A 59 12.74 6.01 -3.64
C GLY A 59 13.15 5.49 -2.27
N GLY A 60 12.25 4.80 -1.57
CA GLY A 60 12.50 4.28 -0.23
C GLY A 60 13.70 3.30 -0.14
N PHE A 61 14.03 2.62 -1.24
CA PHE A 61 15.09 1.58 -1.27
C PHE A 61 16.37 2.02 -1.98
N GLY A 62 16.42 3.21 -2.56
CA GLY A 62 17.63 3.65 -3.22
C GLY A 62 17.46 4.81 -4.17
N ILE A 63 18.55 5.13 -4.83
CA ILE A 63 18.67 6.29 -5.72
C ILE A 63 19.09 5.80 -7.11
N THR A 64 18.44 6.36 -8.15
CA THR A 64 18.81 6.09 -9.54
C THR A 64 19.48 7.32 -10.12
N TYR A 65 20.66 7.13 -10.69
CA TYR A 65 21.49 8.17 -11.29
C TYR A 65 21.57 8.02 -12.80
N LEU A 66 21.62 9.13 -13.51
CA LEU A 66 22.23 9.17 -14.82
C LEU A 66 23.75 9.05 -14.66
N ALA A 67 24.40 8.27 -15.48
CA ALA A 67 25.85 8.17 -15.48
C ALA A 67 26.42 8.10 -16.92
N LEU A 68 27.70 8.45 -17.07
CA LEU A 68 28.45 8.25 -18.29
C LEU A 68 29.36 7.03 -18.13
N ASP A 69 29.17 6.02 -18.95
CA ASP A 69 30.13 4.94 -19.12
C ASP A 69 31.32 5.45 -19.95
N THR A 70 32.46 5.61 -19.29
CA THR A 70 33.67 6.15 -19.92
C THR A 70 34.32 5.22 -20.92
N GLN A 71 34.09 3.91 -20.81
CA GLN A 71 34.62 2.91 -21.76
C GLN A 71 33.82 2.86 -23.05
N LEU A 72 32.48 2.96 -22.94
CA LEU A 72 31.60 2.92 -24.10
C LEU A 72 31.23 4.31 -24.62
N ASN A 73 31.58 5.36 -23.88
CA ASN A 73 31.16 6.74 -24.13
C ASN A 73 29.65 6.86 -24.32
N ALA A 74 28.89 6.19 -23.46
CA ALA A 74 27.45 6.08 -23.55
C ALA A 74 26.79 6.46 -22.21
N LYS A 75 25.58 7.01 -22.28
CA LYS A 75 24.77 7.23 -21.07
C LYS A 75 24.17 5.91 -20.59
N VAL A 76 24.23 5.72 -19.28
CA VAL A 76 23.62 4.57 -18.57
C VAL A 76 22.84 5.09 -17.37
N ALA A 77 21.92 4.30 -16.85
CA ALA A 77 21.32 4.54 -15.55
C ALA A 77 21.98 3.61 -14.52
N ILE A 78 22.25 4.13 -13.32
CA ILE A 78 22.83 3.36 -12.21
C ILE A 78 21.88 3.46 -11.02
N LYS A 79 21.39 2.30 -10.57
CA LYS A 79 20.56 2.22 -9.35
C LYS A 79 21.46 1.80 -8.20
N GLU A 80 21.35 2.52 -7.10
CA GLU A 80 22.06 2.31 -5.85
C GLU A 80 21.12 1.77 -4.81
N PHE A 81 21.54 0.79 -4.02
CA PHE A 81 20.81 0.34 -2.86
C PHE A 81 21.09 1.26 -1.67
N LEU A 82 20.12 2.06 -1.27
CA LEU A 82 20.20 2.96 -0.12
C LEU A 82 18.81 3.05 0.53
N PRO A 83 18.42 2.06 1.36
CA PRO A 83 17.13 2.08 2.04
C PRO A 83 17.12 3.18 3.12
N ASN A 84 16.23 4.15 2.96
CA ASN A 84 16.20 5.37 3.79
C ASN A 84 15.96 5.08 5.27
N ASP A 85 15.23 3.98 5.60
CA ASP A 85 14.81 3.66 6.97
C ASP A 85 15.90 2.99 7.80
N ILE A 86 16.93 2.43 7.16
CA ILE A 86 17.95 1.64 7.83
C ILE A 86 19.39 2.08 7.53
N ALA A 87 19.59 2.91 6.50
CA ALA A 87 20.90 3.36 6.08
C ALA A 87 20.93 4.84 5.72
N THR A 88 22.07 5.46 5.93
CA THR A 88 22.33 6.85 5.53
C THR A 88 23.69 6.95 4.86
N ARG A 89 23.97 8.08 4.22
CA ARG A 89 25.26 8.31 3.59
C ARG A 89 26.17 9.17 4.47
N ILE A 90 27.42 8.74 4.63
CA ILE A 90 28.50 9.51 5.26
C ILE A 90 29.63 9.68 4.23
N GLY A 91 29.75 10.86 3.66
CA GLY A 91 30.67 11.09 2.54
C GLY A 91 30.18 10.39 1.26
N THR A 92 30.93 9.41 0.76
CA THR A 92 30.51 8.52 -0.34
C THR A 92 29.95 7.18 0.15
N THR A 93 30.25 6.81 1.39
CA THR A 93 29.98 5.47 1.96
C THR A 93 28.59 5.41 2.57
N VAL A 94 27.91 4.30 2.39
CA VAL A 94 26.63 4.00 3.04
C VAL A 94 26.92 3.43 4.44
N SER A 95 26.24 3.95 5.44
CA SER A 95 26.36 3.52 6.83
C SER A 95 25.00 3.10 7.37
N VAL A 96 24.93 1.93 7.99
CA VAL A 96 23.72 1.44 8.65
C VAL A 96 23.53 2.17 9.97
N ALA A 97 22.32 2.63 10.23
CA ALA A 97 22.03 3.53 11.36
C ALA A 97 22.20 2.86 12.75
N MET A 98 22.08 1.52 12.84
CA MET A 98 22.24 0.73 14.06
C MET A 98 22.80 -0.65 13.74
N ASP A 99 23.63 -1.22 14.61
CA ASP A 99 24.18 -2.58 14.46
C ASP A 99 23.07 -3.64 14.34
N THR A 100 21.94 -3.44 15.00
CA THR A 100 20.77 -4.33 14.94
C THR A 100 20.10 -4.38 13.56
N LYS A 101 20.34 -3.39 12.70
CA LYS A 101 19.81 -3.32 11.32
C LYS A 101 20.78 -3.81 10.24
N SER A 102 21.98 -4.23 10.64
CA SER A 102 23.00 -4.71 9.69
C SER A 102 22.57 -5.97 8.95
N GLU A 103 21.86 -6.89 9.62
CA GLU A 103 21.33 -8.10 8.99
C GLU A 103 20.20 -7.76 7.98
N GLU A 104 19.34 -6.81 8.30
CA GLU A 104 18.29 -6.34 7.41
C GLU A 104 18.88 -5.66 6.16
N PHE A 105 19.90 -4.85 6.35
CA PHE A 105 20.61 -4.21 5.23
C PHE A 105 21.30 -5.24 4.33
N ALA A 106 22.02 -6.22 4.91
CA ALA A 106 22.68 -7.28 4.15
C ALA A 106 21.68 -8.11 3.36
N TYR A 107 20.55 -8.47 3.96
CA TYR A 107 19.45 -9.18 3.30
C TYR A 107 18.84 -8.35 2.15
N GLY A 108 18.59 -7.06 2.37
CA GLY A 108 18.08 -6.17 1.32
C GLY A 108 19.06 -6.01 0.17
N ALA A 109 20.37 -5.90 0.44
CA ALA A 109 21.41 -5.82 -0.59
C ALA A 109 21.50 -7.10 -1.42
N GLU A 110 21.37 -8.28 -0.80
CA GLU A 110 21.31 -9.56 -1.51
C GLU A 110 20.12 -9.61 -2.49
N ARG A 111 18.95 -9.18 -2.03
CA ARG A 111 17.74 -9.13 -2.87
C ARG A 111 17.84 -8.12 -4.00
N PHE A 112 18.46 -6.98 -3.75
CA PHE A 112 18.75 -6.00 -4.80
C PHE A 112 19.68 -6.57 -5.88
N GLN A 113 20.66 -7.39 -5.50
CA GLN A 113 21.51 -8.12 -6.44
C GLN A 113 20.74 -9.21 -7.19
N GLU A 114 19.80 -9.91 -6.54
CA GLU A 114 18.93 -10.90 -7.21
C GLU A 114 18.01 -10.23 -8.23
N GLU A 115 17.47 -9.03 -7.94
CA GLU A 115 16.73 -8.24 -8.91
C GLU A 115 17.58 -7.96 -10.16
N ALA A 116 18.82 -7.49 -9.96
CA ALA A 116 19.75 -7.25 -11.05
C ALA A 116 20.02 -8.52 -11.90
N ARG A 117 20.24 -9.68 -11.25
CA ARG A 117 20.44 -10.97 -11.93
C ARG A 117 19.21 -11.42 -12.71
N THR A 118 18.02 -11.14 -12.17
CA THR A 118 16.75 -11.45 -12.82
C THR A 118 16.56 -10.60 -14.07
N LEU A 119 16.77 -9.28 -13.96
CA LEU A 119 16.68 -8.36 -15.08
C LEU A 119 17.70 -8.68 -16.20
N ALA A 120 18.88 -9.18 -15.84
CA ALA A 120 19.90 -9.57 -16.80
C ALA A 120 19.45 -10.73 -17.73
N LYS A 121 18.46 -11.56 -17.33
CA LYS A 121 17.89 -12.61 -18.18
C LYS A 121 17.15 -12.05 -19.38
N PHE A 122 16.67 -10.81 -19.30
CA PHE A 122 15.90 -10.16 -20.34
C PHE A 122 16.73 -9.26 -21.25
N ILE A 123 18.08 -9.36 -21.21
CA ILE A 123 18.96 -8.65 -22.16
C ILE A 123 18.57 -9.03 -23.60
N GLY A 124 18.33 -8.00 -24.42
CA GLY A 124 17.89 -8.17 -25.80
C GLY A 124 16.37 -8.15 -26.00
N ASN A 125 15.56 -8.15 -24.94
CA ASN A 125 14.13 -7.89 -25.05
C ASN A 125 13.88 -6.41 -25.40
N PRO A 126 13.19 -6.09 -26.50
CA PRO A 126 13.01 -4.70 -26.92
C PRO A 126 12.16 -3.88 -25.95
N ASN A 127 11.31 -4.53 -25.15
CA ASN A 127 10.32 -3.88 -24.30
C ASN A 127 10.65 -3.91 -22.80
N ILE A 128 11.87 -4.36 -22.41
CA ILE A 128 12.35 -4.35 -21.03
C ILE A 128 13.66 -3.56 -20.97
N ALA A 129 13.87 -2.77 -19.92
CA ALA A 129 15.16 -2.15 -19.68
C ALA A 129 16.16 -3.19 -19.20
N ALA A 130 17.27 -3.32 -19.90
CA ALA A 130 18.26 -4.34 -19.60
C ALA A 130 19.22 -3.90 -18.51
N VAL A 131 19.52 -4.78 -17.55
CA VAL A 131 20.66 -4.63 -16.61
C VAL A 131 21.89 -5.24 -17.26
N THR A 132 22.95 -4.44 -17.38
CA THR A 132 24.18 -4.82 -18.09
C THR A 132 25.33 -5.18 -17.15
N SER A 133 25.31 -4.70 -15.91
CA SER A 133 26.34 -4.97 -14.90
C SER A 133 25.82 -4.73 -13.49
N TYR A 134 26.49 -5.33 -12.49
CA TYR A 134 26.31 -4.96 -11.10
C TYR A 134 27.68 -5.03 -10.38
N PHE A 135 27.82 -4.27 -9.29
CA PHE A 135 29.05 -4.24 -8.49
C PHE A 135 28.75 -3.69 -7.09
N ASP A 136 29.65 -3.99 -6.14
CA ASP A 136 29.60 -3.47 -4.79
C ASP A 136 30.71 -2.45 -4.59
N GLU A 137 30.37 -1.28 -4.04
CA GLU A 137 31.26 -0.18 -3.72
C GLU A 137 30.61 0.69 -2.64
N ASN A 138 31.36 1.49 -1.90
CA ASN A 138 30.84 2.40 -0.88
C ASN A 138 29.96 1.73 0.19
N ASP A 139 30.25 0.48 0.53
CA ASP A 139 29.50 -0.39 1.46
C ASP A 139 28.03 -0.59 1.07
N THR A 140 27.74 -0.55 -0.23
CA THR A 140 26.43 -0.84 -0.82
C THR A 140 26.56 -1.49 -2.20
N SER A 141 25.40 -1.83 -2.80
CA SER A 141 25.33 -2.47 -4.11
C SER A 141 24.79 -1.51 -5.16
N TYR A 142 25.31 -1.64 -6.37
CA TYR A 142 24.91 -0.90 -7.55
C TYR A 142 24.62 -1.83 -8.71
N PHE A 143 23.61 -1.50 -9.53
CA PHE A 143 23.52 -2.10 -10.84
C PHE A 143 23.36 -1.07 -11.95
N VAL A 144 23.88 -1.42 -13.11
CA VAL A 144 23.92 -0.57 -14.31
C VAL A 144 22.90 -1.07 -15.30
N MET A 145 22.07 -0.17 -15.80
CA MET A 145 21.00 -0.48 -16.73
C MET A 145 20.93 0.51 -17.89
N ASP A 146 20.16 0.16 -18.92
CA ASP A 146 19.91 1.06 -20.04
C ASP A 146 19.36 2.40 -19.53
N TYR A 147 19.97 3.51 -19.97
CA TYR A 147 19.35 4.81 -19.83
C TYR A 147 18.32 5.02 -20.94
N ILE A 148 17.06 5.14 -20.56
CA ILE A 148 15.96 5.30 -21.50
C ILE A 148 15.75 6.82 -21.75
N GLU A 149 16.12 7.27 -22.94
CA GLU A 149 15.90 8.66 -23.33
C GLU A 149 14.48 8.82 -23.87
N GLY A 150 13.57 9.22 -23.00
CA GLY A 150 12.13 9.28 -23.27
C GLY A 150 11.35 9.95 -22.15
N ILE A 151 10.05 9.73 -22.14
CA ILE A 151 9.13 10.19 -21.10
C ILE A 151 8.33 9.02 -20.53
N SER A 152 7.90 9.10 -19.27
CA SER A 152 7.00 8.10 -18.71
C SER A 152 5.63 8.14 -19.39
N PHE A 153 4.93 7.02 -19.36
CA PHE A 153 3.56 6.93 -19.89
C PHE A 153 2.61 7.88 -19.15
N LYS A 154 2.84 8.09 -17.85
CA LYS A 154 2.14 9.11 -17.06
C LYS A 154 2.34 10.51 -17.65
N THR A 155 3.59 10.90 -17.93
CA THR A 155 3.90 12.18 -18.57
C THR A 155 3.30 12.26 -19.98
N TYR A 156 3.32 11.15 -20.73
CA TYR A 156 2.69 11.09 -22.05
C TYR A 156 1.20 11.36 -21.99
N ILE A 157 0.47 10.68 -21.08
CA ILE A 157 -0.96 10.89 -20.84
C ILE A 157 -1.23 12.36 -20.42
N ALA A 158 -0.45 12.88 -19.46
CA ALA A 158 -0.60 14.27 -19.00
C ALA A 158 -0.43 15.29 -20.14
N ASN A 159 0.56 15.09 -21.01
CA ASN A 159 0.81 15.96 -22.17
C ASN A 159 -0.32 15.91 -23.23
N HIS A 160 -1.20 14.90 -23.16
CA HIS A 160 -2.36 14.73 -24.04
C HIS A 160 -3.69 15.10 -23.36
N GLY A 161 -3.63 15.88 -22.25
CA GLY A 161 -4.82 16.36 -21.55
C GLY A 161 -5.46 15.31 -20.62
N GLY A 162 -4.65 14.43 -20.03
CA GLY A 162 -5.07 13.48 -18.99
C GLY A 162 -5.65 12.16 -19.50
N LYS A 163 -5.90 12.02 -20.80
CA LYS A 163 -6.34 10.77 -21.46
C LYS A 163 -5.89 10.70 -22.90
N ILE A 164 -5.84 9.49 -23.45
CA ILE A 164 -5.45 9.23 -24.84
C ILE A 164 -6.47 8.32 -25.54
N SER A 165 -6.38 8.24 -26.84
CA SER A 165 -7.25 7.37 -27.63
C SER A 165 -7.01 5.88 -27.33
N VAL A 166 -8.02 5.05 -27.63
CA VAL A 166 -7.92 3.58 -27.55
C VAL A 166 -6.75 3.06 -28.39
N GLU A 167 -6.54 3.61 -29.60
CA GLU A 167 -5.46 3.22 -30.49
C GLU A 167 -4.08 3.56 -29.90
N GLU A 168 -3.89 4.75 -29.37
CA GLU A 168 -2.65 5.15 -28.71
C GLU A 168 -2.37 4.30 -27.47
N THR A 169 -3.40 4.00 -26.67
CA THR A 169 -3.28 3.11 -25.52
C THR A 169 -2.82 1.73 -25.93
N LEU A 170 -3.39 1.14 -26.98
CA LEU A 170 -2.98 -0.16 -27.52
C LEU A 170 -1.52 -0.16 -28.00
N ASN A 171 -1.08 0.93 -28.65
CA ASN A 171 0.30 1.07 -29.12
C ASN A 171 1.32 1.07 -27.97
N VAL A 172 0.93 1.51 -26.78
CA VAL A 172 1.79 1.46 -25.58
C VAL A 172 1.62 0.16 -24.82
N MET A 173 0.39 -0.29 -24.58
CA MET A 173 0.15 -1.40 -23.66
C MET A 173 0.36 -2.80 -24.25
N ILE A 174 0.25 -2.98 -25.57
CA ILE A 174 0.60 -4.26 -26.23
C ILE A 174 2.09 -4.59 -26.03
N PRO A 175 3.05 -3.68 -26.27
CA PRO A 175 4.46 -3.90 -25.91
C PRO A 175 4.67 -4.23 -24.42
N VAL A 176 3.92 -3.59 -23.50
CA VAL A 176 3.99 -3.89 -22.06
C VAL A 176 3.53 -5.32 -21.77
N LEU A 177 2.40 -5.75 -22.35
CA LEU A 177 1.91 -7.13 -22.21
C LEU A 177 2.90 -8.16 -22.79
N ARG A 178 3.59 -7.84 -23.89
CA ARG A 178 4.66 -8.70 -24.45
C ARG A 178 5.87 -8.78 -23.52
N ALA A 179 6.26 -7.66 -22.88
CA ALA A 179 7.29 -7.64 -21.85
C ALA A 179 6.91 -8.54 -20.67
N LEU A 180 5.71 -8.36 -20.12
CA LEU A 180 5.19 -9.17 -19.02
C LEU A 180 5.04 -10.65 -19.38
N THR A 181 4.67 -10.97 -20.62
CA THR A 181 4.62 -12.37 -21.11
C THR A 181 6.00 -13.02 -21.01
N ALA A 182 7.06 -12.31 -21.39
CA ALA A 182 8.43 -12.82 -21.26
C ALA A 182 8.85 -12.99 -19.80
N VAL A 183 8.46 -12.06 -18.93
CA VAL A 183 8.73 -12.09 -17.50
C VAL A 183 8.04 -13.27 -16.82
N HIS A 184 6.75 -13.47 -17.11
CA HIS A 184 5.95 -14.57 -16.57
C HIS A 184 6.43 -15.94 -17.04
N ALA A 185 6.93 -16.04 -18.28
CA ALA A 185 7.49 -17.28 -18.81
C ALA A 185 8.75 -17.75 -18.08
N GLU A 186 9.50 -16.82 -17.47
CA GLU A 186 10.66 -17.10 -16.62
C GLU A 186 10.29 -17.31 -15.13
N GLY A 187 8.99 -17.34 -14.81
CA GLY A 187 8.50 -17.55 -13.44
C GLY A 187 8.55 -16.31 -12.53
N PHE A 188 8.77 -15.11 -13.09
CA PHE A 188 8.81 -13.86 -12.34
C PHE A 188 7.53 -13.05 -12.52
N ILE A 189 7.26 -12.12 -11.58
CA ILE A 189 6.20 -11.14 -11.64
C ILE A 189 6.78 -9.74 -11.37
N HIS A 190 6.20 -8.72 -12.01
CA HIS A 190 6.69 -7.34 -11.94
C HIS A 190 6.26 -6.62 -10.65
N ARG A 191 5.00 -6.75 -10.24
CA ARG A 191 4.37 -6.20 -9.02
C ARG A 191 4.18 -4.68 -8.96
N ASP A 192 4.75 -3.93 -9.89
CA ASP A 192 4.64 -2.46 -9.93
C ASP A 192 4.44 -1.97 -11.38
N VAL A 193 3.44 -2.53 -12.06
CA VAL A 193 3.05 -2.09 -13.41
C VAL A 193 2.20 -0.84 -13.29
N THR A 194 2.82 0.32 -13.49
CA THR A 194 2.15 1.63 -13.43
C THR A 194 2.63 2.53 -14.57
N PRO A 195 1.89 3.58 -14.93
CA PRO A 195 2.34 4.52 -15.96
C PRO A 195 3.67 5.22 -15.65
N ASP A 196 4.09 5.28 -14.39
CA ASP A 196 5.40 5.79 -13.99
C ASP A 196 6.55 4.87 -14.45
N ASN A 197 6.33 3.54 -14.47
CA ASN A 197 7.32 2.52 -14.81
C ASN A 197 7.26 2.08 -16.29
N ILE A 198 6.38 2.67 -17.09
CA ILE A 198 6.28 2.47 -18.53
C ILE A 198 6.87 3.70 -19.22
N TYR A 199 7.89 3.52 -20.04
CA TYR A 199 8.57 4.62 -20.73
C TYR A 199 8.40 4.52 -22.24
N ILE A 200 8.18 5.67 -22.87
CA ILE A 200 8.13 5.83 -24.33
C ILE A 200 9.38 6.58 -24.75
N THR A 201 10.23 5.93 -25.55
CA THR A 201 11.45 6.49 -26.06
C THR A 201 11.18 7.56 -27.13
N LYS A 202 12.18 8.36 -27.48
CA LYS A 202 12.06 9.40 -28.52
C LYS A 202 11.70 8.85 -29.91
N ASP A 203 12.07 7.60 -30.19
CA ASP A 203 11.75 6.86 -31.41
C ASP A 203 10.47 6.03 -31.31
N GLY A 204 9.69 6.20 -30.23
CA GLY A 204 8.36 5.60 -30.04
C GLY A 204 8.37 4.15 -29.52
N MET A 205 9.53 3.63 -29.12
CA MET A 205 9.58 2.30 -28.49
C MET A 205 9.09 2.38 -27.05
N VAL A 206 8.43 1.31 -26.58
CA VAL A 206 7.94 1.21 -25.22
C VAL A 206 8.84 0.29 -24.41
N LYS A 207 9.24 0.74 -23.24
CA LYS A 207 10.10 0.01 -22.30
C LYS A 207 9.44 -0.04 -20.91
N LEU A 208 9.40 -1.24 -20.32
CA LEU A 208 9.00 -1.48 -18.94
C LEU A 208 10.25 -1.40 -18.05
N LEU A 209 10.17 -0.60 -16.98
CA LEU A 209 11.24 -0.35 -16.01
C LEU A 209 10.87 -0.94 -14.64
N ASP A 210 11.85 -1.02 -13.78
CA ASP A 210 11.74 -1.31 -12.33
C ASP A 210 10.85 -2.51 -11.95
N PHE A 211 11.47 -3.64 -11.72
CA PHE A 211 10.84 -4.82 -11.16
C PHE A 211 10.77 -4.67 -9.63
N GLY A 212 9.59 -4.47 -9.06
CA GLY A 212 9.37 -4.17 -7.64
C GLY A 212 9.73 -5.29 -6.65
N SER A 213 10.50 -6.31 -7.04
CA SER A 213 10.82 -7.47 -6.20
C SER A 213 11.60 -7.12 -4.92
N ALA A 214 12.42 -6.07 -4.92
CA ALA A 214 13.15 -5.62 -3.73
C ALA A 214 12.23 -5.13 -2.59
N ARG A 215 11.02 -4.65 -2.89
CA ARG A 215 10.09 -4.13 -1.89
C ARG A 215 9.54 -5.20 -0.93
N TYR A 216 9.48 -6.46 -1.35
CA TYR A 216 8.91 -7.55 -0.54
C TYR A 216 9.94 -8.29 0.32
N SER A 217 11.23 -8.05 0.10
CA SER A 217 12.28 -8.86 0.68
C SER A 217 12.75 -8.39 2.06
N ILE A 218 12.53 -7.12 2.40
CA ILE A 218 12.89 -6.57 3.71
C ILE A 218 11.81 -6.85 4.76
N GLY A 219 10.60 -7.24 4.33
CA GLY A 219 9.40 -7.39 5.17
C GLY A 219 9.18 -8.71 5.90
N ASP A 220 9.97 -9.77 5.67
CA ASP A 220 9.74 -11.07 6.33
C ASP A 220 10.27 -11.15 7.78
N LYS A 221 11.04 -10.17 8.23
CA LYS A 221 11.52 -10.08 9.62
C LYS A 221 11.21 -8.74 10.30
N SER A 222 10.79 -7.71 9.61
CA SER A 222 10.44 -6.44 10.23
C SER A 222 8.94 -6.19 10.18
N LYS A 223 8.41 -5.87 11.32
CA LYS A 223 7.12 -5.24 11.52
C LYS A 223 7.09 -3.97 10.66
N SER A 224 6.07 -3.85 9.80
CA SER A 224 5.70 -2.63 9.08
C SER A 224 6.81 -1.95 8.25
N LEU A 225 6.97 -2.39 7.02
CA LEU A 225 7.27 -1.44 5.95
C LEU A 225 5.96 -1.28 5.19
N ASP A 226 5.39 -0.10 5.28
CA ASP A 226 4.24 0.28 4.46
C ASP A 226 4.67 0.16 3.01
N VAL A 227 4.13 -0.85 2.35
CA VAL A 227 4.23 -0.97 0.91
C VAL A 227 3.41 0.20 0.38
N ILE A 228 4.07 1.25 -0.11
CA ILE A 228 3.38 2.33 -0.83
C ILE A 228 2.82 1.70 -2.10
N LEU A 229 1.62 1.14 -1.97
CA LEU A 229 0.88 0.59 -3.08
C LEU A 229 0.32 1.76 -3.89
N LYS A 230 0.38 1.64 -5.20
CA LYS A 230 -0.19 2.65 -6.10
C LYS A 230 -1.71 2.45 -6.14
N VAL A 231 -2.42 3.29 -5.39
CA VAL A 231 -3.90 3.32 -5.34
C VAL A 231 -4.47 3.23 -6.76
N GLY A 232 -5.50 2.41 -6.94
CA GLY A 232 -6.13 2.16 -8.23
C GLY A 232 -5.37 1.20 -9.17
N TYR A 233 -4.05 1.07 -9.05
CA TYR A 233 -3.25 0.13 -9.86
C TYR A 233 -2.96 -1.18 -9.13
N ALA A 234 -2.92 -1.17 -7.81
CA ALA A 234 -2.62 -2.33 -7.01
C ALA A 234 -3.86 -3.21 -6.81
N PRO A 235 -3.80 -4.52 -7.10
CA PRO A 235 -4.87 -5.45 -6.79
C PRO A 235 -4.89 -5.83 -5.30
N LYS A 236 -6.03 -6.33 -4.83
CA LYS A 236 -6.26 -6.65 -3.41
C LYS A 236 -5.18 -7.54 -2.77
N GLU A 237 -4.64 -8.48 -3.52
CA GLU A 237 -3.61 -9.40 -3.03
C GLU A 237 -2.27 -8.73 -2.76
N GLN A 238 -2.08 -7.48 -3.16
CA GLN A 238 -0.91 -6.69 -2.78
C GLN A 238 -1.11 -5.95 -1.45
N TYR A 239 -2.34 -5.67 -1.06
CA TYR A 239 -2.69 -5.05 0.23
C TYR A 239 -2.75 -6.09 1.35
N ILE A 240 -3.17 -7.30 1.03
CA ILE A 240 -3.35 -8.36 2.03
C ILE A 240 -2.00 -9.04 2.27
N ARG A 241 -1.43 -8.86 3.46
CA ARG A 241 -0.22 -9.59 3.88
C ARG A 241 -0.44 -11.09 3.68
N ARG A 242 0.49 -11.78 3.00
CA ARG A 242 0.45 -13.22 2.70
C ARG A 242 -0.57 -13.66 1.66
N SER A 243 -1.24 -12.75 0.97
CA SER A 243 -2.02 -13.14 -0.19
C SER A 243 -1.09 -13.60 -1.32
N ARG A 244 -1.47 -14.68 -1.98
CA ARG A 244 -0.69 -15.21 -3.11
C ARG A 244 -0.68 -14.20 -4.24
N GLN A 245 0.51 -13.79 -4.64
CA GLN A 245 0.72 -12.99 -5.83
C GLN A 245 1.21 -13.88 -6.97
N GLY A 246 0.86 -13.52 -8.19
CA GLY A 246 1.20 -14.29 -9.37
C GLY A 246 1.10 -13.43 -10.64
N PRO A 247 1.24 -14.01 -11.84
CA PRO A 247 1.08 -13.27 -13.09
C PRO A 247 -0.24 -12.50 -13.22
N PHE A 248 -1.31 -12.98 -12.57
CA PHE A 248 -2.61 -12.32 -12.48
C PHE A 248 -2.57 -10.98 -11.70
N THR A 249 -1.56 -10.78 -10.84
CA THR A 249 -1.32 -9.50 -10.14
C THR A 249 -0.92 -8.42 -11.15
N ASP A 250 0.03 -8.72 -12.03
CA ASP A 250 0.46 -7.80 -13.09
C ASP A 250 -0.64 -7.57 -14.14
N VAL A 251 -1.50 -8.59 -14.38
CA VAL A 251 -2.67 -8.45 -15.27
C VAL A 251 -3.61 -7.36 -14.76
N TYR A 252 -3.91 -7.34 -13.47
CA TYR A 252 -4.77 -6.29 -12.88
C TYR A 252 -4.14 -4.90 -13.08
N SER A 253 -2.90 -4.73 -12.68
CA SER A 253 -2.19 -3.45 -12.78
C SER A 253 -2.10 -2.97 -14.24
N CYS A 254 -1.88 -3.91 -15.18
CA CYS A 254 -1.87 -3.61 -16.61
C CYS A 254 -3.27 -3.18 -17.11
N ALA A 255 -4.33 -3.88 -16.70
CA ALA A 255 -5.71 -3.50 -17.03
C ALA A 255 -6.10 -2.14 -16.43
N ALA A 256 -5.60 -1.81 -15.22
CA ALA A 256 -5.76 -0.49 -14.61
C ALA A 256 -5.06 0.61 -15.43
N CYS A 257 -3.87 0.33 -15.97
CA CYS A 257 -3.19 1.25 -16.89
C CYS A 257 -4.00 1.50 -18.16
N PHE A 258 -4.60 0.45 -18.76
CA PHE A 258 -5.52 0.60 -19.90
C PHE A 258 -6.71 1.49 -19.54
N TYR A 259 -7.36 1.17 -18.43
CA TYR A 259 -8.54 1.89 -17.97
C TYR A 259 -8.24 3.36 -17.74
N ALA A 260 -7.18 3.65 -16.97
CA ALA A 260 -6.78 5.02 -16.66
C ALA A 260 -6.37 5.82 -17.89
N ALA A 261 -5.61 5.21 -18.82
CA ALA A 261 -5.16 5.91 -20.03
C ALA A 261 -6.32 6.28 -20.96
N ILE A 262 -7.34 5.41 -21.10
CA ILE A 262 -8.47 5.61 -22.01
C ILE A 262 -9.52 6.54 -21.38
N THR A 263 -9.84 6.35 -20.10
CA THR A 263 -10.91 7.11 -19.44
C THR A 263 -10.43 8.45 -18.89
N GLY A 264 -9.15 8.53 -18.51
CA GLY A 264 -8.59 9.62 -17.72
C GLY A 264 -8.80 9.46 -16.19
N PHE A 265 -9.38 8.34 -15.76
CA PHE A 265 -9.71 8.06 -14.36
C PHE A 265 -9.11 6.74 -13.91
N LEU A 266 -8.70 6.67 -12.64
CA LEU A 266 -8.31 5.40 -12.03
C LEU A 266 -9.56 4.52 -11.82
N PRO A 267 -9.44 3.19 -11.95
CA PRO A 267 -10.49 2.32 -11.42
C PRO A 267 -10.59 2.50 -9.90
N PRO A 268 -11.78 2.30 -9.31
CA PRO A 268 -11.94 2.29 -7.86
C PRO A 268 -10.98 1.30 -7.21
N GLU A 269 -10.55 1.59 -5.98
CA GLU A 269 -9.57 0.76 -5.28
C GLU A 269 -10.04 -0.70 -5.15
N SER A 270 -9.11 -1.63 -5.33
CA SER A 270 -9.46 -3.05 -5.39
C SER A 270 -10.05 -3.60 -4.09
N LEU A 271 -9.72 -2.99 -2.95
CA LEU A 271 -10.31 -3.34 -1.65
C LEU A 271 -11.74 -2.82 -1.51
N GLU A 272 -12.01 -1.58 -1.90
CA GLU A 272 -13.36 -1.01 -1.88
C GLU A 272 -14.34 -1.80 -2.75
N ARG A 273 -13.86 -2.34 -3.87
CA ARG A 273 -14.65 -3.16 -4.80
C ARG A 273 -14.99 -4.57 -4.28
N LEU A 274 -14.47 -4.97 -3.12
CA LEU A 274 -14.81 -6.26 -2.48
C LEU A 274 -16.26 -6.27 -1.97
N ASP A 275 -16.73 -5.15 -1.43
CA ASP A 275 -18.07 -5.03 -0.85
C ASP A 275 -19.12 -4.73 -1.93
N GLU A 276 -18.86 -3.75 -2.79
CA GLU A 276 -19.70 -3.41 -3.93
C GLU A 276 -18.82 -3.03 -5.12
N ASP A 277 -18.84 -3.81 -6.20
CA ASP A 277 -18.06 -3.49 -7.39
C ASP A 277 -18.68 -2.32 -8.16
N THR A 278 -18.15 -1.13 -7.91
CA THR A 278 -18.57 0.14 -8.51
C THR A 278 -17.86 0.45 -9.83
N LEU A 279 -17.04 -0.47 -10.36
CA LEU A 279 -16.31 -0.26 -11.61
C LEU A 279 -17.27 -0.05 -12.79
N VAL A 280 -17.15 1.11 -13.44
CA VAL A 280 -17.94 1.45 -14.62
C VAL A 280 -17.23 0.96 -15.88
N PRO A 281 -17.88 0.15 -16.74
CA PRO A 281 -17.31 -0.21 -18.04
C PRO A 281 -16.93 1.01 -18.89
N ILE A 282 -15.81 0.95 -19.62
CA ILE A 282 -15.32 2.08 -20.43
C ILE A 282 -16.38 2.51 -21.46
N SER A 283 -17.11 1.54 -22.05
CA SER A 283 -18.22 1.78 -22.97
C SER A 283 -19.38 2.60 -22.36
N GLN A 284 -19.52 2.56 -21.03
CA GLN A 284 -20.52 3.35 -20.30
C GLN A 284 -20.02 4.74 -19.90
N CYS A 285 -18.73 5.01 -20.03
CA CYS A 285 -18.12 6.33 -19.83
C CYS A 285 -18.30 7.26 -21.07
N GLY A 286 -19.08 6.87 -22.07
CA GLY A 286 -19.30 7.63 -23.30
C GLY A 286 -18.11 7.58 -24.28
N ILE A 287 -17.25 6.58 -24.15
CA ILE A 287 -16.07 6.35 -24.98
C ILE A 287 -16.37 5.24 -26.00
N ASP A 288 -16.07 5.49 -27.27
CA ASP A 288 -16.20 4.48 -28.33
C ASP A 288 -15.04 3.49 -28.23
N ILE A 289 -15.32 2.32 -27.66
CA ILE A 289 -14.36 1.22 -27.46
C ILE A 289 -14.96 -0.07 -28.02
N PRO A 290 -14.17 -0.91 -28.76
CA PRO A 290 -14.63 -2.21 -29.21
C PRO A 290 -15.02 -3.13 -28.04
N GLU A 291 -16.13 -3.85 -28.14
CA GLU A 291 -16.67 -4.72 -27.09
C GLU A 291 -15.63 -5.74 -26.58
N TYR A 292 -14.82 -6.33 -27.47
CA TYR A 292 -13.79 -7.30 -27.06
C TYR A 292 -12.75 -6.68 -26.13
N LEU A 293 -12.39 -5.40 -26.35
CA LEU A 293 -11.37 -4.71 -25.57
C LEU A 293 -11.95 -4.23 -24.21
N ASP A 294 -13.16 -3.66 -24.22
CA ASP A 294 -13.85 -3.27 -22.99
C ASP A 294 -13.99 -4.48 -22.04
N LYS A 295 -14.48 -5.61 -22.55
CA LYS A 295 -14.62 -6.84 -21.75
C LYS A 295 -13.27 -7.45 -21.33
N ALA A 296 -12.24 -7.36 -22.15
CA ALA A 296 -10.91 -7.86 -21.79
C ALA A 296 -10.31 -7.00 -20.65
N ILE A 297 -10.45 -5.68 -20.69
CA ILE A 297 -10.02 -4.79 -19.61
C ILE A 297 -10.81 -5.06 -18.33
N LEU A 298 -12.14 -5.17 -18.41
CA LEU A 298 -12.98 -5.51 -17.25
C LEU A 298 -12.62 -6.85 -16.62
N LYS A 299 -12.34 -7.89 -17.43
CA LYS A 299 -11.87 -9.18 -16.92
C LYS A 299 -10.51 -9.05 -16.24
N GLY A 300 -9.58 -8.28 -16.83
CA GLY A 300 -8.29 -8.00 -16.19
C GLY A 300 -8.42 -7.26 -14.86
N LEU A 301 -9.46 -6.42 -14.72
CA LEU A 301 -9.80 -5.67 -13.50
C LEU A 301 -10.70 -6.46 -12.53
N ALA A 302 -11.00 -7.73 -12.76
CA ALA A 302 -11.80 -8.50 -11.79
C ALA A 302 -11.14 -8.49 -10.41
N VAL A 303 -11.94 -8.32 -9.36
CA VAL A 303 -11.43 -8.17 -7.99
C VAL A 303 -10.77 -9.46 -7.51
N GLN A 304 -11.40 -10.61 -7.83
CA GLN A 304 -10.86 -11.92 -7.45
C GLN A 304 -9.75 -12.35 -8.44
N PRO A 305 -8.57 -12.76 -7.96
CA PRO A 305 -7.46 -13.19 -8.82
C PRO A 305 -7.83 -14.33 -9.80
N GLU A 306 -8.64 -15.29 -9.35
CA GLU A 306 -9.11 -16.42 -10.14
C GLU A 306 -10.02 -16.04 -11.31
N ASP A 307 -10.69 -14.90 -11.23
CA ASP A 307 -11.60 -14.39 -12.25
C ASP A 307 -10.88 -13.63 -13.38
N ARG A 308 -9.58 -13.32 -13.18
CA ARG A 308 -8.74 -12.63 -14.17
C ARG A 308 -8.15 -13.58 -15.20
N PHE A 309 -7.51 -13.00 -16.19
CA PHE A 309 -6.53 -13.75 -16.97
C PHE A 309 -5.39 -14.21 -16.04
N GLN A 310 -4.98 -15.46 -16.16
CA GLN A 310 -3.96 -16.03 -15.27
C GLN A 310 -2.54 -15.69 -15.71
N SER A 311 -2.37 -15.08 -16.89
CA SER A 311 -1.09 -14.58 -17.39
C SER A 311 -1.26 -13.39 -18.32
N ALA A 312 -0.18 -12.60 -18.49
CA ALA A 312 -0.14 -11.53 -19.48
C ALA A 312 -0.29 -12.06 -20.92
N ALA A 313 0.14 -13.31 -21.16
CA ALA A 313 -0.03 -13.97 -22.47
C ALA A 313 -1.51 -14.19 -22.81
N GLU A 314 -2.33 -14.64 -21.87
CA GLU A 314 -3.78 -14.83 -22.07
C GLU A 314 -4.47 -13.49 -22.32
N PHE A 315 -4.09 -12.44 -21.57
CA PHE A 315 -4.64 -11.10 -21.77
C PHE A 315 -4.26 -10.53 -23.14
N LEU A 316 -3.01 -10.69 -23.54
CA LEU A 316 -2.51 -10.27 -24.86
C LEU A 316 -3.23 -11.01 -25.99
N ASP A 317 -3.39 -12.34 -25.87
CA ASP A 317 -4.09 -13.16 -26.87
C ASP A 317 -5.56 -12.72 -27.03
N ALA A 318 -6.26 -12.44 -25.94
CA ALA A 318 -7.64 -11.93 -25.99
C ALA A 318 -7.74 -10.59 -26.75
N ILE A 319 -6.76 -9.69 -26.57
CA ILE A 319 -6.70 -8.41 -27.27
C ILE A 319 -6.36 -8.60 -28.76
N GLU A 320 -5.29 -9.35 -29.06
CA GLU A 320 -4.79 -9.52 -30.44
C GLU A 320 -5.76 -10.36 -31.30
N SER A 321 -6.38 -11.40 -30.73
CA SER A 321 -7.39 -12.23 -31.41
C SER A 321 -8.75 -11.53 -31.51
N ARG A 322 -8.95 -10.39 -30.82
CA ARG A 322 -10.21 -9.66 -30.73
C ARG A 322 -11.37 -10.53 -30.21
N GLN A 323 -11.05 -11.45 -29.32
CA GLN A 323 -12.04 -12.35 -28.74
C GLN A 323 -12.88 -11.63 -27.68
N VAL A 324 -14.19 -11.71 -27.79
CA VAL A 324 -15.10 -11.26 -26.73
C VAL A 324 -15.08 -12.29 -25.61
N VAL A 325 -14.54 -11.91 -24.46
CA VAL A 325 -14.44 -12.76 -23.27
C VAL A 325 -15.64 -12.58 -22.35
N GLU A 326 -15.93 -13.59 -21.55
CA GLU A 326 -16.89 -13.46 -20.45
C GLU A 326 -16.24 -12.67 -19.29
N VAL A 327 -16.97 -11.70 -18.78
CA VAL A 327 -16.59 -10.95 -17.58
C VAL A 327 -17.27 -11.62 -16.39
N PRO A 328 -16.54 -12.06 -15.37
CA PRO A 328 -17.12 -12.62 -14.16
C PRO A 328 -18.05 -11.60 -13.49
N VAL A 329 -19.21 -12.06 -13.02
CA VAL A 329 -20.15 -11.22 -12.26
C VAL A 329 -19.70 -11.27 -10.81
N SER A 330 -19.09 -10.20 -10.33
CA SER A 330 -18.70 -10.08 -8.92
C SER A 330 -19.96 -10.12 -8.04
N GLY A 331 -20.07 -11.13 -7.18
CA GLY A 331 -20.96 -11.16 -6.02
C GLY A 331 -22.39 -11.62 -6.29
N ALA A 332 -22.66 -12.83 -5.94
CA ALA A 332 -23.79 -13.41 -5.22
C ALA A 332 -24.10 -14.83 -5.71
N ALA A 333 -24.17 -15.76 -4.76
CA ALA A 333 -24.66 -17.10 -4.97
C ALA A 333 -26.02 -17.07 -5.69
N ALA A 334 -26.18 -17.94 -6.67
CA ALA A 334 -27.40 -18.10 -7.46
C ALA A 334 -28.62 -18.32 -6.57
N ALA A 335 -29.47 -17.30 -6.47
CA ALA A 335 -30.86 -17.45 -6.05
C ALA A 335 -31.76 -17.34 -7.29
N PRO A 336 -32.88 -18.12 -7.35
CA PRO A 336 -33.67 -18.24 -8.57
C PRO A 336 -34.37 -16.92 -8.92
N ALA A 337 -34.43 -16.62 -10.21
CA ALA A 337 -34.96 -15.43 -10.80
C ALA A 337 -36.34 -15.03 -10.27
N PRO A 338 -36.50 -13.78 -9.79
CA PRO A 338 -37.80 -13.15 -9.71
C PRO A 338 -38.05 -12.22 -10.92
N GLU A 339 -39.30 -12.23 -11.33
CA GLU A 339 -39.86 -11.52 -12.47
C GLU A 339 -39.51 -10.01 -12.50
N LYS A 340 -39.28 -9.53 -13.71
CA LYS A 340 -39.02 -8.14 -14.07
C LYS A 340 -40.00 -7.15 -13.44
N LYS A 341 -39.59 -6.45 -12.39
CA LYS A 341 -40.21 -5.18 -12.00
C LYS A 341 -39.40 -4.02 -12.59
N LYS A 342 -40.06 -3.24 -13.43
CA LYS A 342 -39.52 -2.01 -14.04
C LYS A 342 -39.08 -1.03 -12.95
N VAL A 343 -37.76 -0.82 -12.81
CA VAL A 343 -37.18 0.23 -11.95
C VAL A 343 -37.29 1.56 -12.70
N LYS A 344 -37.84 2.58 -12.04
CA LYS A 344 -38.01 3.92 -12.58
C LYS A 344 -36.66 4.61 -12.81
N PRO A 345 -36.48 5.38 -13.90
CA PRO A 345 -35.17 5.92 -14.32
C PRO A 345 -34.54 6.99 -13.42
N ALA A 346 -35.19 7.37 -12.31
CA ALA A 346 -34.72 8.45 -11.43
C ALA A 346 -33.56 8.09 -10.47
N ARG A 347 -33.27 6.77 -10.28
CA ARG A 347 -32.16 6.35 -9.41
C ARG A 347 -30.82 6.19 -10.16
N ILE A 348 -30.89 5.93 -11.46
CA ILE A 348 -29.67 5.81 -12.29
C ILE A 348 -29.05 7.20 -12.54
N ALA A 349 -29.88 8.25 -12.58
CA ALA A 349 -29.41 9.63 -12.72
C ALA A 349 -28.72 10.18 -11.45
N ALA A 350 -29.04 9.66 -10.27
CA ALA A 350 -28.40 10.11 -9.01
C ALA A 350 -27.00 9.51 -8.82
N ILE A 351 -26.78 8.27 -9.27
CA ILE A 351 -25.46 7.61 -9.18
C ILE A 351 -24.50 8.17 -10.24
N ALA A 352 -25.03 8.48 -11.44
CA ALA A 352 -24.25 9.19 -12.47
C ALA A 352 -23.93 10.64 -12.08
N ALA A 353 -24.78 11.30 -11.27
CA ALA A 353 -24.52 12.65 -10.78
C ALA A 353 -23.47 12.71 -9.66
N ALA A 354 -23.38 11.69 -8.80
CA ALA A 354 -22.33 11.59 -7.79
C ALA A 354 -20.94 11.31 -8.41
N ALA A 355 -20.88 10.47 -9.46
CA ALA A 355 -19.64 10.22 -10.21
C ALA A 355 -19.22 11.44 -11.06
N VAL A 356 -20.15 12.27 -11.51
CA VAL A 356 -19.84 13.49 -12.28
C VAL A 356 -19.34 14.64 -11.39
N VAL A 357 -19.69 14.66 -10.10
CA VAL A 357 -19.22 15.72 -9.17
C VAL A 357 -17.75 15.54 -8.77
N VAL A 358 -17.23 14.31 -8.76
CA VAL A 358 -15.77 14.05 -8.57
C VAL A 358 -14.96 14.23 -9.86
N LEU A 359 -15.63 14.32 -11.03
CA LEU A 359 -15.03 14.28 -12.36
C LEU A 359 -15.14 15.59 -13.16
N GLY A 360 -15.63 16.66 -12.54
CA GLY A 360 -15.99 17.91 -13.24
C GLY A 360 -14.89 18.95 -13.41
N VAL A 361 -13.61 18.71 -13.08
CA VAL A 361 -12.58 19.75 -13.10
C VAL A 361 -11.37 19.46 -14.00
N GLY A 362 -11.51 18.59 -14.97
CA GLY A 362 -10.40 18.28 -15.89
C GLY A 362 -10.56 18.72 -17.35
N ILE A 363 -11.69 19.27 -17.78
CA ILE A 363 -11.89 19.55 -19.21
C ILE A 363 -12.64 20.86 -19.42
N ALA A 364 -11.92 21.93 -19.57
CA ALA A 364 -12.37 23.12 -20.31
C ALA A 364 -11.18 23.92 -20.87
N ILE A 365 -10.51 23.40 -21.89
CA ILE A 365 -9.87 24.31 -22.88
C ILE A 365 -9.92 23.61 -24.26
N GLY A 366 -10.67 24.17 -25.16
CA GLY A 366 -10.43 23.99 -26.57
C GLY A 366 -11.63 23.77 -27.49
N GLY A 367 -12.23 24.84 -28.02
CA GLY A 367 -12.68 24.85 -29.42
C GLY A 367 -14.17 24.70 -29.70
N GLY A 368 -14.80 25.81 -29.90
CA GLY A 368 -16.03 26.25 -30.46
C GLY A 368 -16.86 25.32 -31.37
N GLY A 369 -18.20 25.45 -31.23
CA GLY A 369 -19.15 25.11 -32.30
C GLY A 369 -20.50 24.63 -31.79
N SER A 370 -21.38 25.57 -31.59
CA SER A 370 -22.88 25.61 -31.66
C SER A 370 -23.72 24.33 -31.49
N SER A 371 -24.64 24.44 -30.63
CA SER A 371 -26.12 24.45 -30.69
C SER A 371 -26.84 23.47 -29.74
N GLY A 372 -27.57 24.08 -28.82
CA GLY A 372 -28.98 23.75 -28.51
C GLY A 372 -29.26 22.77 -27.39
N GLY A 373 -29.72 23.27 -26.24
CA GLY A 373 -30.68 22.56 -25.42
C GLY A 373 -30.43 22.51 -23.90
N ASP A 374 -30.92 23.54 -23.24
CA ASP A 374 -31.52 23.63 -21.90
C ASP A 374 -31.06 22.72 -20.77
N GLY A 375 -30.45 23.36 -19.78
CA GLY A 375 -30.16 22.84 -18.43
C GLY A 375 -29.38 23.86 -17.64
N GLY A 376 -30.05 24.71 -16.86
CA GLY A 376 -29.52 25.92 -16.25
C GLY A 376 -28.26 25.74 -15.36
N SER A 377 -27.11 25.99 -15.90
CA SER A 377 -25.95 26.47 -15.19
C SER A 377 -25.87 27.99 -15.38
N SER A 378 -25.63 28.69 -14.29
CA SER A 378 -25.75 30.14 -14.28
C SER A 378 -24.76 30.79 -15.27
N ILE A 379 -25.30 31.74 -16.04
CA ILE A 379 -24.54 32.62 -16.97
C ILE A 379 -23.34 33.31 -16.28
N SER A 380 -23.23 33.26 -14.94
CA SER A 380 -22.14 33.82 -14.15
C SER A 380 -20.82 33.08 -14.27
N GLU A 381 -20.81 31.76 -14.52
CA GLU A 381 -19.56 30.97 -14.66
C GLU A 381 -18.83 31.23 -15.98
N ALA A 382 -19.59 31.39 -17.06
CA ALA A 382 -18.98 31.61 -18.38
C ALA A 382 -18.39 33.03 -18.57
N LEU A 383 -18.68 33.97 -17.67
CA LEU A 383 -18.22 35.37 -17.68
C LEU A 383 -17.21 35.70 -16.59
N ALA A 384 -16.87 34.75 -15.73
CA ALA A 384 -15.87 34.95 -14.67
C ALA A 384 -14.47 35.12 -15.27
N PRO A 385 -13.67 36.05 -14.75
CA PRO A 385 -12.27 36.19 -15.19
C PRO A 385 -11.48 34.92 -14.91
N LYS A 386 -10.56 34.58 -15.80
CA LYS A 386 -9.63 33.48 -15.60
C LYS A 386 -8.50 33.92 -14.67
N VAL A 387 -8.06 33.02 -13.81
CA VAL A 387 -6.88 33.14 -12.95
C VAL A 387 -5.90 32.03 -13.28
N THR A 388 -4.60 32.33 -13.23
CA THR A 388 -3.56 31.31 -13.43
C THR A 388 -2.93 31.00 -12.07
N ILE A 389 -2.87 29.71 -11.71
CA ILE A 389 -2.27 29.24 -10.47
C ILE A 389 -1.32 28.12 -10.85
N ALA A 390 -0.06 28.21 -10.49
CA ALA A 390 0.98 27.23 -10.83
C ALA A 390 1.02 26.86 -12.34
N GLY A 391 0.72 27.83 -13.20
CA GLY A 391 0.70 27.66 -14.66
C GLY A 391 -0.59 27.01 -15.21
N GLN A 392 -1.55 26.68 -14.37
CA GLN A 392 -2.87 26.15 -14.76
C GLN A 392 -3.91 27.29 -14.75
N GLU A 393 -4.83 27.25 -15.69
CA GLU A 393 -5.92 28.25 -15.79
C GLU A 393 -7.17 27.72 -15.06
N PHE A 394 -7.71 28.53 -14.15
CA PHE A 394 -8.96 28.31 -13.44
C PHE A 394 -9.94 29.46 -13.71
N SER A 395 -11.22 29.22 -13.55
CA SER A 395 -12.23 30.28 -13.47
C SER A 395 -12.17 30.90 -12.06
N ALA A 396 -12.19 32.23 -11.95
CA ALA A 396 -12.24 32.88 -10.64
C ALA A 396 -13.55 32.54 -9.86
N ALA A 397 -14.53 31.91 -10.49
CA ALA A 397 -15.77 31.45 -9.88
C ALA A 397 -15.72 29.96 -9.45
N GLU A 398 -14.66 29.24 -9.72
CA GLU A 398 -14.55 27.82 -9.33
C GLU A 398 -14.60 27.62 -7.82
N GLU A 399 -15.20 26.50 -7.45
CA GLU A 399 -15.35 26.09 -6.05
C GLU A 399 -14.27 25.09 -5.60
N PHE A 400 -13.51 24.53 -6.55
CA PHE A 400 -12.48 23.52 -6.28
C PHE A 400 -11.18 23.82 -7.02
N VAL A 401 -10.05 23.72 -6.32
CA VAL A 401 -8.69 23.80 -6.88
C VAL A 401 -7.92 22.55 -6.48
N GLU A 402 -7.45 21.82 -7.47
CA GLU A 402 -6.56 20.69 -7.31
C GLU A 402 -5.21 21.00 -7.95
N LEU A 403 -4.13 20.84 -7.18
CA LEU A 403 -2.76 21.00 -7.66
C LEU A 403 -1.91 19.83 -7.21
N ARG A 404 -1.03 19.38 -8.10
CA ARG A 404 -0.11 18.27 -7.83
C ARG A 404 1.29 18.59 -8.34
N ASP A 405 2.30 18.06 -7.63
CA ASP A 405 3.72 18.10 -8.06
C ASP A 405 4.20 19.49 -8.51
N THR A 406 3.88 20.54 -7.77
CA THR A 406 4.16 21.92 -8.17
C THR A 406 4.61 22.78 -6.99
N THR A 407 5.03 24.02 -7.29
CA THR A 407 5.40 25.02 -6.27
C THR A 407 4.56 26.26 -6.44
N LEU A 408 3.95 26.73 -5.35
CA LEU A 408 3.18 27.97 -5.35
C LEU A 408 4.09 29.18 -5.15
N THR A 409 3.91 30.16 -6.02
CA THR A 409 4.49 31.49 -5.85
C THR A 409 3.56 32.42 -5.07
N ALA A 410 4.06 33.55 -4.61
CA ALA A 410 3.21 34.59 -3.98
C ALA A 410 2.11 35.09 -4.92
N ALA A 411 2.30 35.05 -6.24
CA ALA A 411 1.28 35.41 -7.22
C ALA A 411 0.18 34.36 -7.31
N ASP A 412 0.53 33.07 -7.24
CA ASP A 412 -0.42 31.95 -7.21
C ASP A 412 -1.28 32.00 -5.95
N ILE A 413 -0.66 32.28 -4.81
CA ILE A 413 -1.35 32.47 -3.52
C ILE A 413 -2.34 33.64 -3.59
N ALA A 414 -1.93 34.76 -4.16
CA ALA A 414 -2.82 35.91 -4.33
C ALA A 414 -4.00 35.59 -5.29
N ALA A 415 -3.77 34.78 -6.31
CA ALA A 415 -4.81 34.30 -7.21
C ALA A 415 -5.81 33.39 -6.49
N LEU A 416 -5.33 32.41 -5.69
CA LEU A 416 -6.18 31.58 -4.83
C LEU A 416 -7.07 32.39 -3.90
N GLN A 417 -6.48 33.38 -3.20
CA GLN A 417 -7.19 34.27 -2.27
C GLN A 417 -8.23 35.14 -2.99
N GLY A 418 -8.08 35.37 -4.28
CA GLY A 418 -9.04 36.07 -5.13
C GLY A 418 -10.28 35.26 -5.50
N MET A 419 -10.24 33.93 -5.34
CA MET A 419 -11.34 33.00 -5.69
C MET A 419 -12.39 32.92 -4.60
N LYS A 420 -13.36 33.82 -4.64
CA LYS A 420 -14.34 34.00 -3.56
C LYS A 420 -15.33 32.84 -3.36
N ASN A 421 -15.48 31.99 -4.39
CA ASN A 421 -16.37 30.83 -4.36
C ASN A 421 -15.65 29.56 -3.94
N LEU A 422 -14.33 29.61 -3.75
CA LEU A 422 -13.51 28.45 -3.45
C LEU A 422 -13.95 27.81 -2.12
N ARG A 423 -14.30 26.52 -2.20
CA ARG A 423 -14.77 25.68 -1.08
C ARG A 423 -13.83 24.54 -0.78
N ARG A 424 -13.15 24.01 -1.80
CA ARG A 424 -12.34 22.82 -1.69
C ARG A 424 -10.94 23.05 -2.27
N ILE A 425 -9.93 22.62 -1.54
CA ILE A 425 -8.54 22.65 -1.98
C ILE A 425 -7.94 21.27 -1.76
N TYR A 426 -7.34 20.72 -2.82
CA TYR A 426 -6.57 19.49 -2.77
C TYR A 426 -5.16 19.76 -3.31
N PHE A 427 -4.20 19.72 -2.42
CA PHE A 427 -2.77 19.86 -2.73
C PHE A 427 -2.06 18.55 -2.45
N ASP A 428 -1.39 18.00 -3.46
CA ASP A 428 -0.62 16.78 -3.36
C ASP A 428 0.79 17.04 -3.89
N ASN A 429 1.79 16.92 -3.02
CA ASN A 429 3.18 17.28 -3.32
C ASN A 429 3.32 18.71 -3.85
N VAL A 430 2.60 19.64 -3.23
CA VAL A 430 2.62 21.07 -3.57
C VAL A 430 3.54 21.80 -2.59
N ALA A 431 4.65 22.33 -3.08
CA ALA A 431 5.57 23.11 -2.26
C ALA A 431 5.00 24.53 -2.03
N VAL A 432 4.85 24.88 -0.78
CA VAL A 432 4.55 26.25 -0.32
C VAL A 432 5.74 26.70 0.52
N GLU A 433 6.13 27.98 0.41
CA GLU A 433 7.28 28.49 1.16
C GLU A 433 7.13 28.24 2.65
N ASN A 434 8.05 27.47 3.26
CA ASN A 434 8.07 27.05 4.67
C ASN A 434 6.80 26.28 5.11
N ASN A 435 6.08 25.63 4.20
CA ASN A 435 4.77 25.00 4.46
C ASN A 435 3.76 25.96 5.13
N ASP A 436 3.89 27.28 4.83
CA ASP A 436 3.06 28.31 5.43
C ASP A 436 1.63 28.23 4.91
N LEU A 437 0.68 27.92 5.77
CA LEU A 437 -0.77 27.89 5.50
C LEU A 437 -1.46 29.25 5.74
N SER A 438 -0.71 30.34 6.03
CA SER A 438 -1.31 31.66 6.34
C SER A 438 -2.19 32.22 5.21
N TRP A 439 -1.93 31.79 3.98
CA TRP A 439 -2.73 32.12 2.82
C TRP A 439 -4.17 31.59 2.90
N ALA A 440 -4.36 30.41 3.53
CA ALA A 440 -5.67 29.79 3.67
C ALA A 440 -6.57 30.55 4.67
N ALA A 441 -5.99 31.28 5.63
CA ALA A 441 -6.75 32.00 6.67
C ALA A 441 -7.78 33.00 6.14
N GLN A 442 -7.64 33.43 4.88
CA GLN A 442 -8.58 34.36 4.22
C GLN A 442 -9.72 33.64 3.49
N LEU A 443 -9.60 32.35 3.24
CA LEU A 443 -10.56 31.55 2.47
C LEU A 443 -11.68 31.00 3.35
N LYS A 444 -12.47 31.90 3.95
CA LYS A 444 -13.51 31.58 4.96
C LYS A 444 -14.64 30.68 4.45
N ASN A 445 -14.75 30.47 3.14
CA ASN A 445 -15.76 29.62 2.54
C ASN A 445 -15.27 28.16 2.34
N LEU A 446 -14.01 27.86 2.69
CA LEU A 446 -13.50 26.50 2.60
C LEU A 446 -14.28 25.56 3.50
N THR A 447 -14.68 24.43 2.89
CA THR A 447 -15.30 23.27 3.54
C THR A 447 -14.33 22.08 3.59
N GLU A 448 -13.42 21.99 2.62
CA GLU A 448 -12.44 20.90 2.54
C GLU A 448 -11.04 21.48 2.28
N LEU A 449 -10.07 21.06 3.06
CA LEU A 449 -8.67 21.39 2.90
C LEU A 449 -7.80 20.13 3.00
N THR A 450 -7.21 19.75 1.90
CA THR A 450 -6.24 18.66 1.84
C THR A 450 -4.87 19.20 1.46
N PHE A 451 -3.87 18.91 2.28
CA PHE A 451 -2.47 19.26 2.06
C PHE A 451 -1.60 18.03 2.30
N HIS A 452 -1.36 17.29 1.23
CA HIS A 452 -0.53 16.09 1.23
C HIS A 452 0.82 16.34 0.59
N GLY A 453 1.77 15.50 0.93
CA GLY A 453 2.99 15.43 0.18
C GLY A 453 4.01 16.51 0.51
N PHE A 454 3.90 17.20 1.61
CA PHE A 454 4.88 18.19 2.06
C PHE A 454 6.04 17.55 2.84
N SER A 455 7.12 18.29 3.04
CA SER A 455 8.24 17.90 3.90
C SER A 455 8.51 18.99 4.93
N GLY A 456 8.77 18.59 6.20
CA GLY A 456 9.03 19.51 7.31
C GLY A 456 7.78 19.87 8.11
N GLU A 457 7.86 20.93 8.90
CA GLU A 457 6.84 21.33 9.86
C GLU A 457 5.70 22.14 9.22
N VAL A 458 4.46 21.92 9.70
CA VAL A 458 3.27 22.70 9.32
C VAL A 458 2.66 23.33 10.57
N ASP A 459 2.37 24.64 10.50
CA ASP A 459 1.63 25.38 11.54
C ASP A 459 0.13 25.39 11.21
N LEU A 460 -0.70 24.87 12.12
CA LEU A 460 -2.16 24.86 11.99
C LEU A 460 -2.83 26.19 12.38
N THR A 461 -2.12 27.13 12.99
CA THR A 461 -2.70 28.40 13.46
C THR A 461 -3.52 29.14 12.38
N PRO A 462 -3.09 29.18 11.12
CA PRO A 462 -3.86 29.81 10.05
C PRO A 462 -5.22 29.15 9.75
N VAL A 463 -5.34 27.84 10.03
CA VAL A 463 -6.54 27.04 9.73
C VAL A 463 -7.61 27.23 10.81
N ALA A 464 -7.22 27.59 12.03
CA ALA A 464 -8.10 27.75 13.22
C ALA A 464 -9.35 28.62 12.98
N GLY A 465 -9.27 29.56 12.05
CA GLY A 465 -10.40 30.45 11.74
C GLY A 465 -11.28 30.00 10.58
N LEU A 466 -11.10 28.81 10.01
CA LEU A 466 -11.88 28.26 8.89
C LEU A 466 -13.07 27.43 9.42
N THR A 467 -13.95 28.06 10.17
CA THR A 467 -15.06 27.43 10.92
C THR A 467 -16.11 26.72 10.06
N ASN A 468 -16.03 26.82 8.73
CA ASN A 468 -16.89 26.08 7.79
C ASN A 468 -16.26 24.77 7.32
N LEU A 469 -15.04 24.44 7.78
CA LEU A 469 -14.42 23.18 7.40
C LEU A 469 -15.20 22.00 7.95
N THR A 470 -15.53 21.08 7.05
CA THR A 470 -16.06 19.75 7.35
C THR A 470 -14.99 18.67 7.17
N GLU A 471 -13.94 18.96 6.39
CA GLU A 471 -12.86 18.02 6.13
C GLU A 471 -11.49 18.74 6.19
N LEU A 472 -10.57 18.18 7.00
CA LEU A 472 -9.18 18.64 7.10
C LEU A 472 -8.23 17.44 7.03
N ARG A 473 -7.37 17.42 5.99
CA ARG A 473 -6.33 16.41 5.80
C ARG A 473 -4.97 17.07 5.67
N ILE A 474 -4.05 16.73 6.56
CA ILE A 474 -2.68 17.22 6.53
C ILE A 474 -1.73 16.05 6.78
N HIS A 475 -1.09 15.56 5.71
CA HIS A 475 -0.26 14.38 5.73
C HIS A 475 1.02 14.58 4.92
N SER A 476 2.20 14.25 5.47
CA SER A 476 3.48 14.39 4.79
C SER A 476 3.75 13.26 3.79
N THR A 477 4.68 13.46 2.86
CA THR A 477 5.18 12.39 1.96
C THR A 477 6.17 11.46 2.64
N GLN A 478 6.69 11.83 3.78
CA GLN A 478 7.78 11.13 4.43
C GLN A 478 7.30 10.61 5.80
N ASN A 479 7.11 9.31 5.90
CA ASN A 479 7.04 8.61 7.17
C ASN A 479 8.42 8.70 7.87
N GLY A 480 8.71 9.84 8.51
CA GLY A 480 10.01 10.04 9.13
C GLY A 480 10.02 11.19 10.14
N ALA A 481 10.85 11.05 11.17
CA ALA A 481 11.08 12.10 12.15
C ALA A 481 11.49 13.41 11.45
N GLY A 482 10.64 14.43 11.55
CA GLY A 482 10.93 15.78 11.02
C GLY A 482 9.91 16.32 10.03
N SER A 483 8.84 15.60 9.71
CA SER A 483 7.74 16.10 8.90
C SER A 483 6.41 15.90 9.63
N GLY A 484 5.45 16.78 9.39
CA GLY A 484 4.12 16.71 10.00
C GLY A 484 3.71 17.99 10.69
N VAL A 485 2.59 17.90 11.42
CA VAL A 485 2.05 18.96 12.25
C VAL A 485 2.75 18.94 13.61
N TYR A 486 3.54 19.96 13.90
CA TYR A 486 4.32 20.04 15.15
C TYR A 486 3.55 20.75 16.25
N VAL A 487 2.49 20.13 16.73
CA VAL A 487 1.68 20.60 17.87
C VAL A 487 1.71 19.58 18.99
N LYS A 488 1.65 20.05 20.26
CA LYS A 488 1.58 19.17 21.42
C LYS A 488 0.15 18.78 21.78
N ASP A 489 -0.80 19.60 21.38
CA ASP A 489 -2.24 19.39 21.53
C ASP A 489 -2.98 19.94 20.31
N LEU A 490 -4.28 19.68 20.22
CA LEU A 490 -5.12 20.10 19.11
C LEU A 490 -6.00 21.32 19.44
N SER A 491 -5.70 22.05 20.53
CA SER A 491 -6.47 23.23 20.98
C SER A 491 -6.59 24.31 19.90
N VAL A 492 -5.61 24.41 18.99
CA VAL A 492 -5.65 25.30 17.83
C VAL A 492 -6.83 25.01 16.90
N LEU A 493 -7.37 23.81 16.89
CA LEU A 493 -8.50 23.38 16.06
C LEU A 493 -9.85 23.49 16.77
N SER A 494 -9.92 23.80 18.07
CA SER A 494 -11.15 23.76 18.91
C SER A 494 -12.33 24.57 18.35
N GLY A 495 -12.05 25.54 17.45
CA GLY A 495 -13.10 26.33 16.78
C GLY A 495 -13.76 25.65 15.58
N LEU A 496 -13.23 24.51 15.11
CA LEU A 496 -13.69 23.82 13.90
C LEU A 496 -14.80 22.81 14.23
N THR A 497 -15.87 23.26 14.88
CA THR A 497 -16.95 22.39 15.41
C THR A 497 -17.83 21.74 14.34
N GLN A 498 -17.66 22.09 13.06
CA GLN A 498 -18.36 21.46 11.94
C GLN A 498 -17.54 20.36 11.26
N LEU A 499 -16.36 20.05 11.81
CA LEU A 499 -15.48 19.06 11.22
C LEU A 499 -16.08 17.66 11.38
N GLU A 500 -16.26 16.96 10.24
CA GLU A 500 -16.77 15.59 10.11
C GLU A 500 -15.61 14.60 9.91
N TYR A 501 -14.53 15.06 9.23
CA TYR A 501 -13.34 14.25 8.95
C TYR A 501 -12.06 15.00 9.33
N LEU A 502 -11.21 14.38 10.14
CA LEU A 502 -9.89 14.89 10.50
C LEU A 502 -8.80 13.85 10.30
N GLU A 503 -7.82 14.17 9.45
CA GLU A 503 -6.62 13.36 9.25
C GLU A 503 -5.37 14.22 9.43
N LEU A 504 -4.53 13.84 10.39
CA LEU A 504 -3.30 14.56 10.72
C LEU A 504 -2.12 13.60 10.93
N GLU A 505 -0.96 13.98 10.42
CA GLU A 505 0.32 13.43 10.86
C GLU A 505 0.93 14.40 11.90
N ALA A 506 0.96 13.98 13.16
CA ALA A 506 1.34 14.81 14.30
C ALA A 506 2.36 14.11 15.21
N PRO A 507 3.65 14.02 14.80
CA PRO A 507 4.66 13.17 15.45
C PRO A 507 5.04 13.58 16.87
N VAL A 508 4.72 14.79 17.28
CA VAL A 508 5.05 15.30 18.64
C VAL A 508 3.80 15.52 19.51
N LEU A 509 2.65 14.97 19.09
CA LEU A 509 1.39 15.11 19.83
C LEU A 509 1.47 14.42 21.18
N GLU A 510 1.13 15.15 22.25
CA GLU A 510 1.12 14.68 23.64
C GLU A 510 -0.30 14.57 24.21
N SER A 511 -1.27 15.36 23.67
CA SER A 511 -2.67 15.40 24.09
C SER A 511 -3.62 15.61 22.91
N LEU A 512 -4.86 15.13 23.05
CA LEU A 512 -5.96 15.39 22.11
C LEU A 512 -6.83 16.60 22.51
N ASP A 513 -6.41 17.38 23.51
CA ASP A 513 -7.11 18.59 23.95
C ASP A 513 -7.42 19.50 22.77
N GLY A 514 -8.65 19.94 22.65
CA GLY A 514 -9.17 20.72 21.53
C GLY A 514 -10.12 19.95 20.61
N LEU A 515 -10.27 18.63 20.80
CA LEU A 515 -11.26 17.83 20.09
C LEU A 515 -12.60 17.73 20.83
N GLU A 516 -12.68 18.12 22.11
CA GLU A 516 -13.81 17.87 23.01
C GLU A 516 -15.15 18.41 22.49
N ASP A 517 -15.11 19.53 21.75
CA ASP A 517 -16.29 20.22 21.22
C ASP A 517 -16.61 19.86 19.76
N MET A 518 -15.81 18.96 19.11
CA MET A 518 -15.99 18.54 17.72
C MET A 518 -17.06 17.43 17.60
N SER A 519 -18.25 17.68 18.10
CA SER A 519 -19.32 16.68 18.16
C SER A 519 -19.85 16.21 16.82
N ALA A 520 -19.49 16.86 15.72
CA ALA A 520 -19.83 16.44 14.36
C ALA A 520 -18.82 15.43 13.75
N LEU A 521 -17.70 15.15 14.46
CA LEU A 521 -16.62 14.32 13.89
C LEU A 521 -17.06 12.87 13.76
N GLU A 522 -17.06 12.38 12.52
CA GLU A 522 -17.42 11.00 12.13
C GLU A 522 -16.20 10.12 11.94
N GLU A 523 -15.11 10.69 11.42
CA GLU A 523 -13.84 9.99 11.22
C GLU A 523 -12.66 10.77 11.77
N LEU A 524 -11.82 10.09 12.55
CA LEU A 524 -10.57 10.62 13.08
C LEU A 524 -9.42 9.69 12.74
N ARG A 525 -8.44 10.19 11.97
CA ARG A 525 -7.20 9.49 11.63
C ARG A 525 -6.00 10.28 12.08
N LEU A 526 -5.21 9.72 12.97
CA LEU A 526 -4.00 10.34 13.49
C LEU A 526 -2.80 9.42 13.29
N THR A 527 -1.75 9.96 12.70
CA THR A 527 -0.43 9.33 12.71
C THR A 527 0.45 10.11 13.68
N ILE A 528 0.80 9.47 14.80
CA ILE A 528 1.40 10.13 15.96
C ILE A 528 2.78 9.56 16.29
N GLY A 529 3.52 10.26 17.17
CA GLY A 529 4.70 9.72 17.85
C GLY A 529 4.37 9.12 19.21
N PRO A 530 5.40 8.76 20.02
CA PRO A 530 5.23 8.07 21.30
C PRO A 530 4.71 8.97 22.44
N GLY A 531 4.43 10.25 22.17
CA GLY A 531 4.08 11.25 23.16
C GLY A 531 2.67 11.11 23.74
N LEU A 532 1.71 10.65 22.93
CA LEU A 532 0.30 10.56 23.31
C LEU A 532 0.09 9.47 24.36
N ARG A 533 -0.54 9.83 25.49
CA ARG A 533 -0.85 8.91 26.60
C ARG A 533 -2.29 9.00 27.07
N ASP A 534 -2.93 10.12 26.82
CA ASP A 534 -4.30 10.43 27.23
C ASP A 534 -5.17 10.65 26.00
N ILE A 535 -6.28 9.93 25.93
CA ILE A 535 -7.31 10.03 24.90
C ILE A 535 -8.63 10.56 25.48
N GLY A 536 -8.61 11.20 26.64
CA GLY A 536 -9.78 11.71 27.37
C GLY A 536 -10.70 12.60 26.54
N ALA A 537 -10.12 13.43 25.67
CA ALA A 537 -10.85 14.31 24.76
C ALA A 537 -11.79 13.57 23.78
N LEU A 538 -11.58 12.27 23.51
CA LEU A 538 -12.45 11.48 22.63
C LEU A 538 -13.83 11.21 23.25
N SER A 539 -13.98 11.32 24.56
CA SER A 539 -15.21 10.89 25.28
C SER A 539 -16.49 11.61 24.84
N GLY A 540 -16.37 12.79 24.24
CA GLY A 540 -17.48 13.61 23.71
C GLY A 540 -17.85 13.35 22.26
N LEU A 541 -17.03 12.61 21.50
CA LEU A 541 -17.16 12.45 20.05
C LEU A 541 -18.14 11.31 19.69
N THR A 542 -19.39 11.43 20.12
CA THR A 542 -20.39 10.33 20.04
C THR A 542 -20.83 9.95 18.64
N GLU A 543 -20.61 10.80 17.64
CA GLU A 543 -20.92 10.53 16.23
C GLU A 543 -19.78 9.77 15.53
N LEU A 544 -18.66 9.52 16.21
CA LEU A 544 -17.50 8.87 15.61
C LEU A 544 -17.84 7.44 15.18
N THR A 545 -17.65 7.16 13.89
CA THR A 545 -17.85 5.84 13.26
C THR A 545 -16.54 5.11 12.98
N SER A 546 -15.45 5.88 12.79
CA SER A 546 -14.11 5.35 12.52
C SER A 546 -13.06 6.11 13.33
N LEU A 547 -12.24 5.38 14.08
CA LEU A 547 -11.11 5.90 14.82
C LEU A 547 -9.84 5.12 14.48
N GLN A 548 -8.87 5.82 13.91
CA GLN A 548 -7.55 5.26 13.63
C GLN A 548 -6.48 6.13 14.31
N ILE A 549 -5.68 5.54 15.18
CA ILE A 549 -4.48 6.15 15.77
C ILE A 549 -3.29 5.26 15.47
N SER A 550 -2.56 5.60 14.43
CA SER A 550 -1.35 4.90 14.00
C SER A 550 -0.09 5.63 14.46
N ASN A 551 1.08 5.02 14.27
CA ASN A 551 2.32 5.49 14.84
C ASN A 551 3.47 5.40 13.83
N ASN A 552 4.37 6.39 13.86
CA ASN A 552 5.60 6.49 13.08
C ASN A 552 6.86 6.10 13.88
N GLY A 553 6.85 5.01 14.62
CA GLY A 553 8.03 4.60 15.39
C GLY A 553 7.71 3.87 16.69
N ASP A 554 8.13 4.41 17.83
CA ASP A 554 7.84 3.81 19.13
C ASP A 554 6.36 3.98 19.49
N TYR A 555 5.72 2.90 19.95
CA TYR A 555 4.30 2.89 20.26
C TYR A 555 3.94 3.82 21.43
N PRO A 556 2.79 4.55 21.35
CA PRO A 556 2.29 5.33 22.47
C PRO A 556 1.85 4.41 23.63
N TYR A 557 1.92 4.94 24.85
CA TYR A 557 1.47 4.23 26.05
C TYR A 557 0.04 4.65 26.42
N ILE A 558 -0.94 4.30 25.59
CA ILE A 558 -2.36 4.50 25.87
C ILE A 558 -2.85 3.28 26.66
N ARG A 559 -3.03 3.41 27.97
CA ARG A 559 -3.42 2.29 28.85
C ARG A 559 -4.90 2.28 29.16
N ASP A 560 -5.49 3.45 29.31
CA ASP A 560 -6.90 3.64 29.68
C ASP A 560 -7.77 3.82 28.44
N LEU A 561 -8.66 2.87 28.20
CA LEU A 561 -9.66 2.92 27.14
C LEU A 561 -11.01 3.49 27.57
N SER A 562 -11.15 3.92 28.84
CA SER A 562 -12.43 4.43 29.36
C SER A 562 -13.05 5.57 28.55
N PRO A 563 -12.28 6.48 27.91
CA PRO A 563 -12.84 7.51 27.06
C PRO A 563 -13.60 6.98 25.83
N LEU A 564 -13.32 5.75 25.39
CA LEU A 564 -13.99 5.13 24.24
C LEU A 564 -15.38 4.58 24.57
N SER A 565 -15.70 4.39 25.85
CA SER A 565 -16.90 3.65 26.30
C SER A 565 -18.22 4.26 25.83
N GLY A 566 -18.26 5.58 25.54
CA GLY A 566 -19.42 6.30 25.03
C GLY A 566 -19.58 6.31 23.51
N LEU A 567 -18.57 5.87 22.75
CA LEU A 567 -18.52 5.98 21.29
C LEU A 567 -19.29 4.83 20.60
N THR A 568 -20.57 4.72 20.92
CA THR A 568 -21.41 3.57 20.53
C THR A 568 -21.72 3.46 19.04
N GLN A 569 -21.37 4.47 18.24
CA GLN A 569 -21.51 4.46 16.78
C GLN A 569 -20.25 3.91 16.09
N LEU A 570 -19.17 3.64 16.82
CA LEU A 570 -17.95 3.10 16.22
C LEU A 570 -18.18 1.77 15.53
N LYS A 571 -17.76 1.72 14.26
CA LYS A 571 -17.73 0.52 13.41
C LYS A 571 -16.31 0.02 13.23
N ALA A 572 -15.33 0.92 13.12
CA ALA A 572 -13.92 0.59 13.00
C ALA A 572 -13.10 1.30 14.09
N LEU A 573 -12.32 0.50 14.81
CA LEU A 573 -11.37 0.99 15.81
C LEU A 573 -10.02 0.34 15.58
N GLU A 574 -9.07 1.14 15.14
CA GLU A 574 -7.68 0.73 15.02
C GLU A 574 -6.80 1.67 15.81
N PHE A 575 -5.98 1.13 16.71
CA PHE A 575 -4.95 1.94 17.34
C PHE A 575 -3.75 1.11 17.80
N TRP A 576 -2.65 1.79 17.92
CA TRP A 576 -1.36 1.23 18.27
C TRP A 576 -1.00 1.67 19.67
N SER A 577 -0.76 0.72 20.58
CA SER A 577 -0.45 1.07 21.96
C SER A 577 0.31 -0.02 22.73
N TYR A 578 1.06 0.44 23.74
CA TYR A 578 1.63 -0.41 24.77
C TYR A 578 0.80 -0.34 26.07
N GLY A 579 0.67 -1.48 26.74
CA GLY A 579 0.27 -1.54 28.14
C GLY A 579 -1.23 -1.38 28.41
N ILE A 580 -2.11 -1.77 27.48
CA ILE A 580 -3.56 -1.76 27.73
C ILE A 580 -3.89 -2.63 28.94
N GLU A 581 -4.61 -2.06 29.88
CA GLU A 581 -4.90 -2.70 31.18
C GLU A 581 -6.24 -3.46 31.18
N ASP A 582 -7.26 -2.94 30.49
CA ASP A 582 -8.62 -3.50 30.49
C ASP A 582 -9.34 -3.27 29.15
N LEU A 583 -10.04 -4.32 28.69
CA LEU A 583 -10.94 -4.26 27.52
C LEU A 583 -12.38 -3.89 27.91
N GLY A 584 -12.69 -3.73 29.19
CA GLY A 584 -14.02 -3.43 29.72
C GLY A 584 -14.70 -2.23 29.06
N PRO A 585 -14.00 -1.11 28.83
CA PRO A 585 -14.57 0.06 28.16
C PRO A 585 -15.13 -0.20 26.76
N LEU A 586 -14.65 -1.25 26.07
CA LEU A 586 -15.11 -1.60 24.71
C LEU A 586 -16.42 -2.37 24.70
N ALA A 587 -16.88 -2.88 25.85
CA ALA A 587 -18.05 -3.78 25.93
C ALA A 587 -19.36 -3.18 25.38
N GLY A 588 -19.47 -1.83 25.37
CA GLY A 588 -20.65 -1.11 24.88
C GLY A 588 -20.65 -0.82 23.39
N LEU A 589 -19.52 -1.04 22.68
CA LEU A 589 -19.34 -0.67 21.28
C LEU A 589 -19.90 -1.72 20.32
N THR A 590 -21.21 -2.00 20.45
CA THR A 590 -21.88 -3.15 19.79
C THR A 590 -22.02 -3.02 18.27
N GLN A 591 -21.68 -1.86 17.69
CA GLN A 591 -21.65 -1.65 16.25
C GLN A 591 -20.28 -1.95 15.62
N LEU A 592 -19.25 -2.29 16.45
CA LEU A 592 -17.92 -2.58 15.92
C LEU A 592 -17.94 -3.79 14.98
N GLU A 593 -17.45 -3.56 13.78
CA GLU A 593 -17.18 -4.54 12.74
C GLU A 593 -15.68 -4.88 12.71
N GLU A 594 -14.83 -3.90 13.00
CA GLU A 594 -13.38 -4.07 13.08
C GLU A 594 -12.81 -3.54 14.40
N LEU A 595 -12.01 -4.36 15.06
CA LEU A 595 -11.24 -3.99 16.25
C LEU A 595 -9.80 -4.45 16.08
N ARG A 596 -8.91 -3.51 15.84
CA ARG A 596 -7.47 -3.77 15.68
C ARG A 596 -6.69 -2.98 16.71
N ILE A 597 -6.18 -3.67 17.71
CA ILE A 597 -5.28 -3.09 18.71
C ILE A 597 -3.90 -3.71 18.50
N ILE A 598 -2.97 -2.91 18.00
CA ILE A 598 -1.64 -3.35 17.63
C ILE A 598 -0.65 -2.90 18.69
N GLY A 599 0.18 -3.80 19.20
CA GLY A 599 1.18 -3.49 20.20
C GLY A 599 1.51 -4.66 21.11
N SER A 600 1.99 -4.35 22.30
CA SER A 600 2.38 -5.35 23.30
C SER A 600 2.20 -4.84 24.74
N GLU A 601 2.68 -5.59 25.71
CA GLU A 601 2.62 -5.26 27.13
C GLU A 601 1.20 -5.15 27.71
N ALA A 602 0.20 -5.82 27.09
CA ALA A 602 -1.16 -5.83 27.61
C ALA A 602 -1.25 -6.56 28.96
N ALA A 603 -2.04 -6.03 29.89
CA ALA A 603 -2.22 -6.57 31.23
C ALA A 603 -3.51 -7.35 31.42
N TYR A 604 -4.50 -7.21 30.50
CA TYR A 604 -5.74 -7.98 30.55
C TYR A 604 -5.47 -9.45 30.21
N THR A 605 -6.22 -10.37 30.82
CA THR A 605 -6.08 -11.82 30.63
C THR A 605 -7.34 -12.47 30.08
N THR A 606 -8.38 -11.71 29.75
CA THR A 606 -9.66 -12.23 29.27
C THR A 606 -10.28 -11.36 28.18
N THR A 607 -10.92 -12.02 27.21
CA THR A 607 -11.71 -11.38 26.16
C THR A 607 -13.20 -11.22 26.55
N ALA A 608 -13.58 -11.58 27.79
CA ALA A 608 -14.98 -11.54 28.26
C ALA A 608 -15.72 -10.22 27.97
N PRO A 609 -15.07 -9.01 28.08
CA PRO A 609 -15.71 -7.74 27.72
C PRO A 609 -16.18 -7.67 26.25
N LEU A 610 -15.55 -8.39 25.32
CA LEU A 610 -15.87 -8.36 23.90
C LEU A 610 -17.10 -9.20 23.54
N SER A 611 -17.65 -9.99 24.47
CA SER A 611 -18.71 -10.97 24.18
C SER A 611 -20.00 -10.40 23.60
N GLY A 612 -20.24 -9.09 23.73
CA GLY A 612 -21.38 -8.36 23.15
C GLY A 612 -21.15 -7.82 21.75
N LEU A 613 -19.92 -7.86 21.23
CA LEU A 613 -19.53 -7.24 19.95
C LEU A 613 -19.84 -8.20 18.77
N THR A 614 -21.09 -8.62 18.63
CA THR A 614 -21.51 -9.68 17.72
C THR A 614 -21.44 -9.33 16.25
N GLN A 615 -21.16 -8.07 15.90
CA GLN A 615 -20.95 -7.61 14.51
C GLN A 615 -19.49 -7.74 14.07
N LEU A 616 -18.56 -8.03 15.00
CA LEU A 616 -17.13 -8.11 14.69
C LEU A 616 -16.83 -9.15 13.62
N ARG A 617 -16.11 -8.67 12.59
CA ARG A 617 -15.58 -9.44 11.46
C ARG A 617 -14.07 -9.60 11.55
N ALA A 618 -13.37 -8.56 12.03
CA ALA A 618 -11.93 -8.59 12.20
C ALA A 618 -11.55 -8.22 13.63
N LEU A 619 -10.70 -9.05 14.26
CA LEU A 619 -10.19 -8.84 15.61
C LEU A 619 -8.67 -9.05 15.63
N SER A 620 -7.93 -8.02 16.08
CA SER A 620 -6.51 -8.14 16.39
C SER A 620 -6.27 -7.61 17.79
N LEU A 621 -5.58 -8.39 18.60
CA LEU A 621 -5.29 -8.05 19.99
C LEU A 621 -3.78 -7.98 20.25
N PRO A 622 -3.29 -7.01 21.08
CA PRO A 622 -1.88 -6.88 21.42
C PRO A 622 -1.39 -8.05 22.28
N SER A 623 -0.09 -8.34 22.19
CA SER A 623 0.54 -9.38 23.01
C SER A 623 0.58 -8.99 24.48
N MET A 624 0.61 -10.02 25.35
CA MET A 624 0.63 -9.86 26.81
C MET A 624 1.97 -9.30 27.29
N ALA A 625 1.95 -8.51 28.38
CA ALA A 625 3.14 -8.00 29.07
C ALA A 625 3.99 -9.12 29.66
N ASP A 626 3.34 -10.12 30.27
CA ASP A 626 3.98 -11.29 30.82
C ASP A 626 3.67 -12.49 29.91
N PRO A 627 4.65 -13.06 29.21
CA PRO A 627 4.44 -14.19 28.33
C PRO A 627 4.01 -15.48 29.07
N ALA A 628 4.10 -15.52 30.40
CA ALA A 628 3.55 -16.60 31.23
C ALA A 628 2.03 -16.45 31.44
N ASN A 629 1.44 -15.31 31.14
CA ASN A 629 -0.02 -15.10 31.17
C ASN A 629 -0.65 -15.58 29.85
N TYR A 630 -1.70 -16.41 29.98
CA TYR A 630 -2.43 -16.93 28.84
C TYR A 630 -3.79 -16.23 28.74
N LEU A 631 -4.17 -15.88 27.51
CA LEU A 631 -5.43 -15.18 27.24
C LEU A 631 -6.60 -16.16 27.28
N ASP A 632 -7.63 -15.84 28.08
CA ASP A 632 -8.93 -16.50 28.04
C ASP A 632 -9.76 -15.96 26.87
N LEU A 633 -10.05 -16.85 25.90
CA LEU A 633 -10.85 -16.55 24.70
C LEU A 633 -12.37 -16.66 24.92
N SER A 634 -12.86 -16.84 26.15
CA SER A 634 -14.28 -17.12 26.42
C SER A 634 -15.25 -16.08 25.85
N GLY A 635 -14.83 -14.81 25.78
CA GLY A 635 -15.59 -13.70 25.19
C GLY A 635 -15.84 -13.83 23.71
N LEU A 636 -15.06 -14.64 22.98
CA LEU A 636 -15.20 -14.80 21.53
C LEU A 636 -16.32 -15.78 21.13
N SER A 637 -16.84 -16.56 22.06
CA SER A 637 -17.76 -17.67 21.76
C SER A 637 -19.00 -17.31 20.95
N ASN A 638 -19.45 -16.05 21.04
CA ASN A 638 -20.64 -15.52 20.38
C ASN A 638 -20.34 -14.65 19.16
N LEU A 639 -19.07 -14.42 18.83
CA LEU A 639 -18.66 -13.54 17.72
C LEU A 639 -18.71 -14.30 16.38
N THR A 640 -19.88 -14.82 16.03
CA THR A 640 -20.08 -15.75 14.90
C THR A 640 -19.91 -15.12 13.52
N GLU A 641 -19.83 -13.78 13.45
CA GLU A 641 -19.52 -13.04 12.21
C GLU A 641 -18.02 -12.93 11.95
N LEU A 642 -17.16 -13.34 12.90
CA LEU A 642 -15.71 -13.18 12.82
C LEU A 642 -15.14 -13.98 11.64
N THR A 643 -14.43 -13.27 10.77
CA THR A 643 -13.71 -13.83 9.61
C THR A 643 -12.21 -13.85 9.82
N GLU A 644 -11.70 -12.92 10.65
CA GLU A 644 -10.28 -12.78 10.95
C GLU A 644 -10.04 -12.64 12.45
N PHE A 645 -9.11 -13.42 12.97
CA PHE A 645 -8.64 -13.25 14.36
C PHE A 645 -7.13 -13.44 14.45
N SER A 646 -6.46 -12.45 15.04
CA SER A 646 -5.01 -12.52 15.31
C SER A 646 -4.69 -12.14 16.75
N PHE A 647 -3.80 -12.91 17.38
CA PHE A 647 -3.24 -12.66 18.69
C PHE A 647 -1.84 -13.28 18.82
N TYR A 648 -0.90 -12.52 19.34
CA TYR A 648 0.44 -13.01 19.61
C TYR A 648 0.62 -13.28 21.11
N GLY A 649 0.49 -14.53 21.53
CA GLY A 649 0.61 -14.97 22.91
C GLY A 649 -0.05 -16.33 23.14
N GLY A 650 0.18 -16.89 24.33
CA GLY A 650 -0.46 -18.15 24.72
C GLY A 650 -1.95 -17.95 25.03
N VAL A 651 -2.75 -18.98 24.77
CA VAL A 651 -4.18 -19.00 25.09
C VAL A 651 -4.50 -20.13 26.06
N THR A 652 -5.51 -19.93 26.91
CA THR A 652 -5.89 -20.94 27.91
C THR A 652 -6.63 -22.14 27.29
N SER A 653 -7.40 -21.92 26.23
CA SER A 653 -8.21 -22.92 25.55
C SER A 653 -8.64 -22.46 24.17
N TYR A 654 -8.70 -23.37 23.20
CA TYR A 654 -9.28 -23.13 21.88
C TYR A 654 -10.81 -23.35 21.83
N ALA A 655 -11.42 -23.89 22.89
CA ALA A 655 -12.85 -24.26 22.93
C ALA A 655 -13.80 -23.09 22.53
N PRO A 656 -13.54 -21.82 22.87
CA PRO A 656 -14.39 -20.69 22.46
C PRO A 656 -14.46 -20.49 20.93
N LEU A 657 -13.48 -20.95 20.17
CA LEU A 657 -13.43 -20.80 18.70
C LEU A 657 -14.41 -21.72 17.97
N LYS A 658 -14.94 -22.73 18.64
CA LYS A 658 -15.75 -23.81 18.04
C LYS A 658 -16.91 -23.34 17.15
N ASN A 659 -17.52 -22.20 17.50
CA ASN A 659 -18.70 -21.69 16.81
C ASN A 659 -18.35 -20.63 15.74
N LEU A 660 -17.09 -20.26 15.61
CA LEU A 660 -16.63 -19.19 14.69
C LEU A 660 -16.45 -19.75 13.27
N THR A 661 -17.47 -20.37 12.73
CA THR A 661 -17.44 -21.14 11.47
C THR A 661 -17.27 -20.26 10.22
N LYS A 662 -17.27 -18.93 10.36
CA LYS A 662 -16.97 -17.99 9.29
C LYS A 662 -15.50 -17.60 9.22
N LEU A 663 -14.66 -18.00 10.19
CA LEU A 663 -13.24 -17.70 10.19
C LEU A 663 -12.58 -18.20 8.89
N GLN A 664 -11.88 -17.29 8.25
CA GLN A 664 -11.06 -17.51 7.06
C GLN A 664 -9.57 -17.39 7.39
N SER A 665 -9.21 -16.46 8.27
CA SER A 665 -7.83 -16.27 8.76
C SER A 665 -7.78 -16.35 10.28
N LEU A 666 -6.87 -17.18 10.78
CA LEU A 666 -6.64 -17.34 12.21
C LEU A 666 -5.14 -17.40 12.49
N SER A 667 -4.64 -16.44 13.28
CA SER A 667 -3.25 -16.42 13.72
C SER A 667 -3.18 -16.40 15.24
N LEU A 668 -2.76 -17.50 15.84
CA LEU A 668 -2.51 -17.66 17.27
C LEU A 668 -1.04 -18.05 17.45
N MET A 669 -0.19 -17.06 17.47
CA MET A 669 1.25 -17.22 17.51
C MET A 669 1.79 -16.77 18.87
N GLY A 670 2.50 -17.63 19.57
CA GLY A 670 3.09 -17.32 20.85
C GLY A 670 3.83 -18.49 21.44
N ASN A 671 4.53 -18.27 22.52
CA ASN A 671 5.29 -19.30 23.22
C ASN A 671 4.46 -19.82 24.42
N TYR A 672 4.50 -21.12 24.63
CA TYR A 672 3.95 -21.78 25.82
C TYR A 672 5.10 -22.19 26.75
N TYR A 673 5.23 -21.51 27.88
CA TYR A 673 6.28 -21.78 28.85
C TYR A 673 5.90 -22.92 29.80
N ASP A 674 6.91 -23.65 30.28
CA ASP A 674 6.79 -24.72 31.28
C ASP A 674 5.78 -25.84 30.96
N GLY A 675 5.52 -26.09 29.69
CA GLY A 675 4.58 -27.13 29.24
C GLY A 675 3.11 -26.82 29.49
N GLU A 676 2.79 -25.61 29.93
CA GLU A 676 1.40 -25.16 30.04
C GLU A 676 0.87 -24.71 28.67
N GLY A 677 -0.36 -24.93 28.38
CA GLY A 677 -1.02 -24.57 27.12
C GLY A 677 -2.03 -25.62 26.69
N PRO A 678 -3.00 -25.29 25.84
CA PRO A 678 -4.08 -26.18 25.47
C PRO A 678 -3.59 -27.33 24.59
N GLY A 679 -3.95 -28.57 24.98
CA GLY A 679 -3.73 -29.78 24.18
C GLY A 679 -4.89 -30.17 23.28
N ASP A 680 -6.09 -29.67 23.56
CA ASP A 680 -7.31 -30.05 22.82
C ASP A 680 -7.56 -29.09 21.64
N LEU A 681 -7.43 -29.61 20.44
CA LEU A 681 -7.69 -28.90 19.16
C LEU A 681 -9.09 -29.20 18.59
N SER A 682 -9.98 -29.86 19.31
CA SER A 682 -11.29 -30.26 18.81
C SER A 682 -12.14 -29.10 18.28
N ALA A 683 -11.95 -27.90 18.80
CA ALA A 683 -12.60 -26.68 18.35
C ALA A 683 -12.34 -26.34 16.86
N PHE A 684 -11.20 -26.74 16.32
CA PHE A 684 -10.86 -26.48 14.92
C PHE A 684 -11.66 -27.33 13.93
N SER A 685 -12.18 -28.48 14.36
CA SER A 685 -12.83 -29.45 13.46
C SER A 685 -14.00 -28.89 12.64
N GLY A 686 -14.64 -27.79 13.11
CA GLY A 686 -15.77 -27.14 12.45
C GLY A 686 -15.41 -25.90 11.66
N LEU A 687 -14.15 -25.45 11.71
CA LEU A 687 -13.69 -24.20 11.08
C LEU A 687 -13.29 -24.43 9.60
N THR A 688 -14.15 -25.11 8.84
CA THR A 688 -13.86 -25.60 7.49
C THR A 688 -13.64 -24.51 6.44
N ARG A 689 -13.98 -23.25 6.76
CA ARG A 689 -13.73 -22.08 5.90
C ARG A 689 -12.33 -21.45 6.08
N LEU A 690 -11.54 -21.94 7.04
CA LEU A 690 -10.18 -21.44 7.21
C LEU A 690 -9.37 -21.70 5.94
N THR A 691 -8.84 -20.61 5.38
CA THR A 691 -7.88 -20.61 4.27
C THR A 691 -6.47 -20.41 4.76
N ASP A 692 -6.31 -19.68 5.88
CA ASP A 692 -5.02 -19.31 6.45
C ASP A 692 -5.00 -19.60 7.95
N LEU A 693 -4.08 -20.47 8.37
CA LEU A 693 -3.91 -20.84 9.78
C LEU A 693 -2.46 -20.73 10.21
N GLU A 694 -2.21 -19.90 11.23
CA GLU A 694 -0.96 -19.81 11.93
C GLU A 694 -1.15 -20.19 13.39
N LEU A 695 -0.44 -21.20 13.81
CA LEU A 695 -0.66 -21.79 15.13
C LEU A 695 0.66 -22.19 15.78
N SER A 696 0.92 -21.65 16.96
CA SER A 696 1.90 -22.21 17.88
C SER A 696 1.21 -23.24 18.78
N LEU A 697 1.74 -24.44 18.80
CA LEU A 697 1.23 -25.56 19.59
C LEU A 697 2.07 -25.76 20.86
N SER A 698 1.42 -25.88 21.99
CA SER A 698 2.06 -26.31 23.22
C SER A 698 2.53 -27.78 23.13
N VAL A 699 3.40 -28.19 24.03
CA VAL A 699 3.83 -29.60 24.15
C VAL A 699 2.69 -30.58 24.42
N ASN A 700 1.56 -30.09 24.92
CA ASN A 700 0.36 -30.90 25.22
C ASN A 700 -0.49 -31.18 23.97
N ALA A 701 -0.31 -30.42 22.88
CA ALA A 701 -1.05 -30.56 21.64
C ALA A 701 -0.40 -31.63 20.74
N THR A 702 -0.61 -32.88 21.07
CA THR A 702 -0.03 -34.04 20.36
C THR A 702 -0.95 -34.66 19.31
N ASP A 703 -2.27 -34.31 19.31
CA ASP A 703 -3.28 -34.79 18.34
C ASP A 703 -3.79 -33.61 17.50
N ILE A 704 -3.36 -33.57 16.23
CA ILE A 704 -3.82 -32.58 15.23
C ILE A 704 -4.89 -33.14 14.29
N THR A 705 -5.53 -34.25 14.62
CA THR A 705 -6.64 -34.82 13.82
C THR A 705 -7.72 -33.78 13.47
N PRO A 706 -8.11 -32.85 14.36
CA PRO A 706 -9.08 -31.80 14.04
C PRO A 706 -8.65 -30.87 12.90
N LEU A 707 -7.35 -30.59 12.75
CA LEU A 707 -6.84 -29.76 11.67
C LEU A 707 -6.98 -30.42 10.30
N GLY A 708 -6.96 -31.76 10.24
CA GLY A 708 -7.19 -32.51 9.01
C GLY A 708 -8.61 -32.39 8.43
N ASN A 709 -9.52 -31.66 9.10
CA ASN A 709 -10.88 -31.38 8.62
C ASN A 709 -11.02 -30.01 7.95
N LEU A 710 -9.95 -29.21 7.95
CA LEU A 710 -9.94 -27.86 7.38
C LEU A 710 -9.79 -27.92 5.86
N SER A 711 -10.87 -28.32 5.16
CA SER A 711 -10.83 -28.64 3.72
C SER A 711 -10.40 -27.48 2.83
N ASP A 712 -10.72 -26.25 3.21
CA ASP A 712 -10.44 -25.05 2.41
C ASP A 712 -9.05 -24.45 2.71
N LEU A 713 -8.26 -25.12 3.60
CA LEU A 713 -6.99 -24.59 4.07
C LEU A 713 -5.94 -24.56 2.94
N ARG A 714 -5.40 -23.40 2.69
CA ARG A 714 -4.40 -23.12 1.64
C ARG A 714 -3.02 -22.79 2.23
N SER A 715 -2.99 -22.15 3.38
CA SER A 715 -1.76 -21.78 4.08
C SER A 715 -1.78 -22.29 5.51
N LEU A 716 -0.74 -23.02 5.88
CA LEU A 716 -0.56 -23.53 7.23
C LEU A 716 0.84 -23.22 7.74
N TYR A 717 0.91 -22.47 8.84
CA TYR A 717 2.10 -22.30 9.63
C TYR A 717 1.92 -22.99 10.98
N LEU A 718 2.75 -24.00 11.26
CA LEU A 718 2.79 -24.69 12.54
C LEU A 718 4.16 -24.47 13.20
N HIS A 719 4.14 -23.85 14.38
CA HIS A 719 5.27 -23.85 15.29
C HIS A 719 4.95 -24.81 16.45
N THR A 720 5.82 -25.78 16.69
CA THR A 720 5.60 -26.77 17.74
C THR A 720 6.67 -26.65 18.81
N GLU A 721 6.21 -26.36 20.03
CA GLU A 721 7.03 -26.41 21.22
C GLU A 721 7.43 -27.86 21.54
N GLY A 722 8.52 -28.02 22.24
CA GLY A 722 8.97 -29.34 22.71
C GLY A 722 10.43 -29.33 23.19
N ASP A 723 10.75 -30.28 24.06
CA ASP A 723 12.10 -30.55 24.54
C ASP A 723 12.36 -32.09 24.56
N ARG A 724 13.51 -32.52 25.09
CA ARG A 724 13.80 -33.96 25.21
C ARG A 724 12.86 -34.74 26.12
N LEU A 725 12.24 -34.06 27.09
CA LEU A 725 11.34 -34.69 28.07
C LEU A 725 9.89 -34.65 27.59
N HIS A 726 9.55 -33.57 26.89
CA HIS A 726 8.18 -33.30 26.38
C HIS A 726 8.28 -33.05 24.86
N PRO A 727 8.34 -34.09 24.04
CA PRO A 727 8.62 -33.93 22.61
C PRO A 727 7.52 -33.25 21.80
N GLY A 728 6.31 -33.02 22.35
CA GLY A 728 5.20 -32.38 21.64
C GLY A 728 4.66 -33.18 20.45
N LEU A 729 4.24 -32.49 19.41
CA LEU A 729 3.67 -33.07 18.20
C LEU A 729 4.70 -33.90 17.41
N LYS A 730 4.37 -35.15 17.09
CA LYS A 730 5.19 -36.07 16.26
C LYS A 730 4.47 -36.52 15.00
N ASP A 731 3.17 -36.74 15.10
CA ASP A 731 2.34 -37.31 14.02
C ASP A 731 1.65 -36.19 13.26
N ILE A 732 2.06 -35.99 12.00
CA ILE A 732 1.42 -35.07 11.05
C ILE A 732 0.52 -35.82 10.05
N GLY A 733 0.19 -37.09 10.30
CA GLY A 733 -0.71 -37.90 9.47
C GLY A 733 -2.00 -37.20 9.06
N PRO A 734 -2.69 -36.50 9.99
CA PRO A 734 -3.92 -35.77 9.65
C PRO A 734 -3.76 -34.71 8.53
N LEU A 735 -2.57 -34.12 8.33
CA LEU A 735 -2.34 -33.13 7.27
C LEU A 735 -2.48 -33.69 5.86
N SER A 736 -2.34 -35.01 5.68
CA SER A 736 -2.55 -35.69 4.38
C SER A 736 -3.93 -35.47 3.76
N LYS A 737 -4.91 -35.00 4.55
CA LYS A 737 -6.27 -34.71 4.10
C LYS A 737 -6.43 -33.31 3.50
N LEU A 738 -5.47 -32.41 3.70
CA LEU A 738 -5.51 -30.99 3.30
C LEU A 738 -5.11 -30.85 1.83
N GLN A 739 -5.94 -31.36 0.92
CA GLN A 739 -5.62 -31.45 -0.51
C GLN A 739 -5.49 -30.11 -1.22
N ASP A 740 -6.09 -29.03 -0.68
CA ASP A 740 -6.01 -27.66 -1.22
C ASP A 740 -4.84 -26.87 -0.64
N LEU A 741 -4.01 -27.50 0.23
CA LEU A 741 -2.87 -26.82 0.85
C LEU A 741 -1.81 -26.47 -0.17
N GLN A 742 -1.44 -25.18 -0.22
CA GLN A 742 -0.49 -24.60 -1.16
C GLN A 742 0.80 -24.16 -0.48
N SER A 743 0.71 -23.70 0.76
CA SER A 743 1.86 -23.24 1.56
C SER A 743 1.88 -23.96 2.90
N LEU A 744 3.01 -24.54 3.25
CA LEU A 744 3.22 -25.21 4.52
C LEU A 744 4.53 -24.76 5.14
N THR A 745 4.44 -24.24 6.37
CA THR A 745 5.63 -24.00 7.21
C THR A 745 5.50 -24.83 8.47
N ILE A 746 6.52 -25.63 8.76
CA ILE A 746 6.62 -26.42 9.99
C ILE A 746 7.95 -26.13 10.68
N ASN A 747 7.87 -25.60 11.89
CA ASN A 747 9.01 -25.46 12.80
C ASN A 747 8.81 -26.43 13.96
N SER A 748 9.63 -27.48 14.05
CA SER A 748 9.41 -28.54 15.05
C SER A 748 10.70 -29.14 15.61
N ARG A 749 10.62 -29.61 16.86
CA ARG A 749 11.69 -30.38 17.53
C ARG A 749 11.48 -31.89 17.50
N SER A 750 10.35 -32.38 16.95
CA SER A 750 9.94 -33.78 17.12
C SER A 750 9.44 -34.46 15.87
N ILE A 751 9.08 -33.71 14.81
CA ILE A 751 8.60 -34.26 13.55
C ILE A 751 9.80 -34.76 12.74
N THR A 752 9.77 -36.06 12.38
CA THR A 752 10.82 -36.71 11.57
C THR A 752 10.26 -37.48 10.37
N ASP A 753 8.94 -37.79 10.37
CA ASP A 753 8.27 -38.48 9.27
C ASP A 753 7.44 -37.50 8.45
N LEU A 754 7.84 -37.29 7.19
CA LEU A 754 7.15 -36.44 6.22
C LEU A 754 6.24 -37.21 5.27
N SER A 755 6.10 -38.54 5.44
CA SER A 755 5.32 -39.39 4.54
C SER A 755 3.85 -38.92 4.34
N PRO A 756 3.17 -38.28 5.33
CA PRO A 756 1.84 -37.74 5.13
C PRO A 756 1.73 -36.63 4.10
N LEU A 757 2.82 -35.94 3.80
CA LEU A 757 2.82 -34.81 2.84
C LEU A 757 2.93 -35.26 1.39
N ARG A 758 3.16 -36.55 1.12
CA ARG A 758 3.38 -37.10 -0.22
C ARG A 758 2.22 -36.85 -1.19
N GLU A 759 1.00 -36.91 -0.69
CA GLU A 759 -0.22 -36.78 -1.50
C GLU A 759 -0.69 -35.33 -1.65
N LEU A 760 -0.01 -34.36 -1.02
CA LEU A 760 -0.35 -32.95 -1.11
C LEU A 760 0.20 -32.34 -2.42
N THR A 761 -0.38 -32.73 -3.56
CA THR A 761 0.09 -32.38 -4.89
C THR A 761 -0.09 -30.91 -5.26
N ASN A 762 -0.95 -30.18 -4.53
CA ASN A 762 -1.15 -28.73 -4.71
C ASN A 762 -0.13 -27.88 -3.94
N LEU A 763 0.75 -28.50 -3.14
CA LEU A 763 1.72 -27.81 -2.33
C LEU A 763 2.78 -27.13 -3.22
N GLN A 764 2.86 -25.80 -3.15
CA GLN A 764 3.80 -24.97 -3.93
C GLN A 764 5.03 -24.57 -3.13
N THR A 765 4.83 -24.36 -1.84
CA THR A 765 5.90 -23.95 -0.92
C THR A 765 5.85 -24.83 0.32
N ALA A 766 7.01 -25.35 0.74
CA ALA A 766 7.19 -26.02 2.01
C ALA A 766 8.48 -25.56 2.67
N ASP A 767 8.36 -24.91 3.83
CA ASP A 767 9.48 -24.56 4.71
C ASP A 767 9.42 -25.49 5.93
N ILE A 768 10.27 -26.50 5.99
CA ILE A 768 10.26 -27.50 7.03
C ILE A 768 11.59 -27.46 7.77
N ARG A 769 11.51 -27.04 9.03
CA ARG A 769 12.69 -26.87 9.90
C ARG A 769 12.63 -27.79 11.10
N ALA A 770 13.64 -28.63 11.21
CA ALA A 770 13.84 -29.49 12.36
C ALA A 770 14.86 -28.86 13.32
N TYR A 771 14.50 -28.74 14.59
CA TYR A 771 15.38 -28.17 15.61
C TYR A 771 15.77 -29.21 16.66
N GLY A 772 16.90 -28.99 17.30
CA GLY A 772 17.36 -29.84 18.41
C GLY A 772 17.88 -31.21 17.95
N ASP A 773 17.28 -32.29 18.49
CA ASP A 773 17.73 -33.67 18.20
C ASP A 773 16.87 -34.35 17.10
N ALA A 774 15.87 -33.66 16.54
CA ALA A 774 15.06 -34.17 15.43
C ALA A 774 15.87 -34.11 14.14
N GLU A 775 15.97 -35.23 13.44
CA GLU A 775 16.59 -35.30 12.12
C GLU A 775 15.61 -35.89 11.11
N ILE A 776 15.33 -35.14 10.07
CA ILE A 776 14.52 -35.60 8.94
C ILE A 776 15.47 -36.28 7.95
N THR A 777 15.43 -37.62 7.90
CA THR A 777 16.33 -38.40 7.03
C THR A 777 15.74 -38.70 5.64
N ASP A 778 14.42 -38.72 5.50
CA ASP A 778 13.70 -38.96 4.23
C ASP A 778 12.91 -37.71 3.79
N TRP A 779 13.42 -37.01 2.80
CA TRP A 779 12.79 -35.85 2.18
C TRP A 779 11.98 -36.21 0.93
N SER A 780 12.00 -37.46 0.49
CA SER A 780 11.32 -37.89 -0.75
C SER A 780 9.83 -37.59 -0.77
N PRO A 781 9.08 -37.54 0.37
CA PRO A 781 7.67 -37.18 0.34
C PRO A 781 7.37 -35.76 -0.13
N VAL A 782 8.30 -34.84 -0.02
CA VAL A 782 8.12 -33.40 -0.36
C VAL A 782 9.00 -32.94 -1.53
N GLU A 783 9.72 -33.85 -2.19
CA GLU A 783 10.54 -33.51 -3.37
C GLU A 783 9.74 -33.00 -4.57
N HIS A 784 8.43 -33.24 -4.59
CA HIS A 784 7.53 -32.71 -5.63
C HIS A 784 7.18 -31.24 -5.44
N VAL A 785 7.49 -30.65 -4.27
CA VAL A 785 7.17 -29.25 -3.95
C VAL A 785 8.15 -28.32 -4.67
N PRO A 786 7.66 -27.39 -5.51
CA PRO A 786 8.53 -26.49 -6.27
C PRO A 786 9.47 -25.63 -5.42
N ASN A 787 8.97 -25.08 -4.32
CA ASN A 787 9.73 -24.22 -3.42
C ASN A 787 9.90 -24.92 -2.06
N LEU A 788 10.88 -25.83 -1.97
CA LEU A 788 11.19 -26.59 -0.77
C LEU A 788 12.39 -25.99 -0.04
N ILE A 789 12.16 -25.53 1.21
CA ILE A 789 13.21 -25.08 2.14
C ILE A 789 13.38 -26.18 3.19
N LYS A 790 14.62 -26.66 3.34
CA LYS A 790 15.01 -27.69 4.31
C LYS A 790 15.90 -27.04 5.38
N GLY A 791 15.50 -27.10 6.64
CA GLY A 791 16.24 -26.50 7.75
C GLY A 791 16.47 -27.45 8.93
#